data_835671afe37126995f2fa6578b5c59f1
#
_entry.id   835671afe37126995f2fa6578b5c59f1
#
_cell.length_a   1.000
_cell.length_b   1.000
_cell.length_c   1.000
_cell.angle_alpha   90.00
_cell.angle_beta   90.00
_cell.angle_gamma   90.00
#
_symmetry.space_group_name_H-M   'P 1'
#
loop_
_entity.id
_entity.type
_entity.pdbx_description
1 polymer ?
#
loop_
_entity_poly.entity_id
_entity_poly.type
_entity_poly.pdbx_seq_one_letter_code
_entity_poly.pdbx_strand_id
1 'polypeptide(L)'
;MKQFLRQTVAALAILSLVACGGGGGGSGSGGGGGTPTPSPTPTPTPTPLDDYSAPAQIALTGDQVGKIVAQAAAQARQSGHPAVIAVVDRVGNVLAVFRMTGAPAGAKIPDAPDGNNIDIQGLTVPAEAAAIAKAVTGAYLSSGGNAFSSRTASMIVQQHFPPAPSTAGLESGPLFGVQFSQLPCSDFSQRFQAGGAGALIGPKRSPLGLAADPGGFPLYIGGVLVGGIGVLSDGDYGFDPNVLDTDTDHDERIALAGTVGFEAPAAIRADRIYVDGTQLRYTDSLYSSLFDVTGATWAQTAPALGALVAVRGYFETAALRAGTAYGAEASGVRAAKASEFADRDAFVFTDGSGANRYPLRAGTDAADVAQPLTQAEATALLEEAFAVMTRARAQIRQPLDSRAQVTISLVDTRGAVLGMVRSPDAPVFGADVSLQKARTAAFFSGSHAAADLTADPSADVQGFVAKVRAFLGDPTALTGTFAFADRSGGNLSRPYFPDGQVGNPPGPLSRPIAQWNPFTTGLQSALVLTNLGQHLQYVTGASATDTPQRCTLLPDAAPSQNRLQNGTQIFPGSVPVYRGNVLVGGIGVSGDGIDQDDMISFLGTNNAGVRVGSIGNAPAAIRADRIVVTVGGASVRLRYVGCPFAPFLDSSQQNVCQGL
;
A
#
# COMPACT_ATOMS: atom_id res chain seq x y z
N MET A 1 -1.58 -26.56 -53.66
CA MET A 1 -1.16 -27.89 -54.23
C MET A 1 -0.88 -28.81 -53.04
N LYS A 2 -1.81 -29.79 -52.84
CA LYS A 2 -1.70 -31.10 -52.16
C LYS A 2 -1.00 -31.14 -50.79
N GLN A 3 -1.69 -31.38 -49.67
CA GLN A 3 -2.45 -32.55 -49.14
C GLN A 3 -1.54 -33.67 -48.59
N PHE A 4 -2.00 -34.16 -47.37
CA PHE A 4 -1.70 -35.43 -46.68
C PHE A 4 -0.61 -35.35 -45.59
N LEU A 5 -0.73 -35.91 -44.37
CA LEU A 5 -1.55 -37.03 -43.90
C LEU A 5 -1.74 -36.98 -42.36
N ARG A 6 -2.86 -37.51 -41.92
CA ARG A 6 -3.22 -37.85 -40.52
C ARG A 6 -2.41 -39.08 -40.05
N GLN A 7 -2.15 -39.16 -38.75
CA GLN A 7 -2.28 -40.46 -38.06
C GLN A 7 -2.56 -40.24 -36.55
N THR A 8 -3.61 -40.88 -36.13
CA THR A 8 -4.16 -41.02 -34.79
C THR A 8 -3.50 -42.21 -34.10
N VAL A 9 -3.14 -42.10 -32.81
CA VAL A 9 -2.96 -43.27 -31.94
C VAL A 9 -3.65 -42.97 -30.61
N ALA A 10 -4.69 -43.77 -30.33
CA ALA A 10 -5.38 -43.83 -29.04
C ALA A 10 -4.71 -44.94 -28.20
N ALA A 11 -4.47 -44.67 -26.94
CA ALA A 11 -4.16 -45.69 -25.94
C ALA A 11 -5.08 -45.53 -24.72
N LEU A 12 -5.90 -46.56 -24.55
CA LEU A 12 -6.73 -46.79 -23.37
C LEU A 12 -5.87 -47.17 -22.16
N ALA A 13 -6.14 -46.60 -21.00
CA ALA A 13 -5.71 -47.17 -19.73
C ALA A 13 -6.94 -47.30 -18.81
N ILE A 14 -7.17 -48.51 -18.37
CA ILE A 14 -8.32 -48.96 -17.57
C ILE A 14 -8.05 -48.65 -16.09
N LEU A 15 -9.02 -47.99 -15.43
CA LEU A 15 -9.10 -47.91 -13.98
C LEU A 15 -9.74 -49.15 -13.39
N SER A 16 -9.11 -49.80 -12.44
CA SER A 16 -9.67 -50.80 -11.58
C SER A 16 -10.20 -50.19 -10.26
N LEU A 17 -11.52 -50.18 -10.11
CA LEU A 17 -12.17 -49.96 -8.81
C LEU A 17 -12.14 -51.26 -8.00
N VAL A 18 -11.69 -51.20 -6.76
CA VAL A 18 -11.91 -52.27 -5.77
C VAL A 18 -13.02 -51.79 -4.84
N ALA A 19 -14.18 -52.41 -4.93
CA ALA A 19 -15.26 -52.31 -3.97
C ALA A 19 -15.17 -53.51 -3.02
N CYS A 20 -15.09 -53.29 -1.73
CA CYS A 20 -15.31 -54.28 -0.70
C CYS A 20 -16.75 -54.13 -0.16
N GLY A 21 -17.64 -55.04 -0.58
CA GLY A 21 -18.90 -55.29 0.05
C GLY A 21 -18.82 -56.59 0.84
N GLY A 22 -19.33 -56.62 2.03
CA GLY A 22 -19.53 -57.82 2.81
C GLY A 22 -20.72 -57.65 3.72
N GLY A 23 -21.83 -58.30 3.34
CA GLY A 23 -23.03 -58.36 4.15
C GLY A 23 -23.04 -59.58 5.06
N GLY A 24 -23.78 -59.53 6.14
CA GLY A 24 -24.06 -60.63 6.98
C GLY A 24 -25.07 -60.21 8.06
N GLY A 25 -26.32 -60.67 7.95
CA GLY A 25 -27.38 -60.37 8.90
C GLY A 25 -27.29 -61.25 10.15
N GLY A 26 -27.88 -60.78 11.24
CA GLY A 26 -28.11 -61.48 12.48
C GLY A 26 -29.01 -60.66 13.38
N SER A 27 -30.25 -61.07 13.52
CA SER A 27 -31.21 -60.52 14.47
C SER A 27 -30.91 -60.89 15.91
N GLY A 28 -31.04 -59.94 16.84
CA GLY A 28 -30.99 -60.17 18.28
C GLY A 28 -31.43 -58.93 19.04
N SER A 29 -32.55 -59.08 19.72
CA SER A 29 -33.24 -58.08 20.53
C SER A 29 -32.52 -57.73 21.84
N GLY A 30 -32.61 -56.47 22.31
CA GLY A 30 -32.72 -56.12 23.71
C GLY A 30 -31.57 -55.36 24.32
N GLY A 31 -31.86 -54.23 24.88
CA GLY A 31 -31.04 -53.56 25.91
C GLY A 31 -30.67 -52.10 25.55
N GLY A 32 -31.37 -51.15 26.14
CA GLY A 32 -31.03 -49.75 26.10
C GLY A 32 -29.67 -49.45 26.77
N GLY A 33 -28.73 -49.03 25.96
CA GLY A 33 -27.48 -48.48 26.40
C GLY A 33 -27.25 -47.20 25.60
N GLY A 34 -27.38 -46.05 26.24
CA GLY A 34 -27.05 -44.80 25.65
C GLY A 34 -25.57 -44.79 25.19
N THR A 35 -25.36 -44.63 23.89
CA THR A 35 -24.03 -44.40 23.34
C THR A 35 -23.47 -43.12 23.96
N PRO A 36 -22.29 -43.14 24.59
CA PRO A 36 -21.66 -41.91 25.05
C PRO A 36 -21.36 -41.05 23.85
N THR A 37 -21.95 -39.86 23.83
CA THR A 37 -21.54 -38.80 22.90
C THR A 37 -20.04 -38.59 23.08
N PRO A 38 -19.22 -38.67 22.01
CA PRO A 38 -17.78 -38.42 22.18
C PRO A 38 -17.60 -37.02 22.75
N SER A 39 -16.96 -36.94 23.89
CA SER A 39 -16.54 -35.67 24.51
C SER A 39 -15.73 -34.93 23.46
N PRO A 40 -15.99 -33.63 23.20
CA PRO A 40 -15.18 -32.88 22.26
C PRO A 40 -13.71 -32.99 22.72
N THR A 41 -12.87 -33.45 21.81
CA THR A 41 -11.42 -33.46 22.04
C THR A 41 -11.04 -32.00 22.33
N PRO A 42 -10.36 -31.70 23.45
CA PRO A 42 -9.98 -30.32 23.72
C PRO A 42 -9.15 -29.82 22.54
N THR A 43 -9.58 -28.73 21.96
CA THR A 43 -8.79 -28.01 20.93
C THR A 43 -7.45 -27.66 21.59
N PRO A 44 -6.32 -28.07 21.02
CA PRO A 44 -5.03 -27.72 21.59
C PRO A 44 -4.96 -26.22 21.78
N THR A 45 -4.63 -25.75 22.95
CA THR A 45 -4.35 -24.34 23.23
C THR A 45 -3.22 -23.92 22.28
N PRO A 46 -3.41 -22.87 21.47
CA PRO A 46 -2.35 -22.42 20.57
C PRO A 46 -1.08 -22.12 21.36
N THR A 47 0.05 -22.63 20.90
CA THR A 47 1.35 -22.24 21.47
C THR A 47 1.55 -20.77 21.12
N PRO A 48 1.82 -19.87 22.09
CA PRO A 48 2.13 -18.48 21.79
C PRO A 48 3.28 -18.41 20.79
N LEU A 49 3.12 -17.62 19.71
CA LEU A 49 4.21 -17.34 18.79
C LEU A 49 5.23 -16.44 19.49
N ASP A 50 6.51 -16.66 19.19
CA ASP A 50 7.58 -15.80 19.69
C ASP A 50 7.42 -14.36 19.14
N ASP A 51 7.93 -13.39 19.92
CA ASP A 51 8.00 -11.99 19.48
C ASP A 51 8.80 -11.89 18.17
N TYR A 52 8.36 -11.02 17.25
CA TYR A 52 9.11 -10.77 16.02
C TYR A 52 10.38 -9.97 16.32
N SER A 53 11.52 -10.45 15.89
CA SER A 53 12.80 -9.74 16.09
C SER A 53 12.80 -8.42 15.33
N ALA A 54 12.94 -7.31 16.07
CA ALA A 54 13.07 -6.00 15.46
C ALA A 54 14.31 -5.93 14.55
N PRO A 55 14.24 -5.22 13.42
CA PRO A 55 15.41 -4.99 12.58
C PRO A 55 16.55 -4.33 13.34
N ALA A 56 17.80 -4.72 13.04
CA ALA A 56 18.96 -4.08 13.61
C ALA A 56 19.00 -2.57 13.26
N GLN A 57 19.38 -1.74 14.22
CA GLN A 57 19.47 -0.29 14.07
C GLN A 57 20.73 0.12 13.29
N ILE A 58 20.69 -0.03 11.98
CA ILE A 58 21.76 0.29 11.03
C ILE A 58 21.31 1.45 10.13
N ALA A 59 22.22 2.35 9.79
CA ALA A 59 21.98 3.46 8.88
C ALA A 59 23.11 3.63 7.89
N LEU A 60 22.83 4.23 6.72
CA LEU A 60 23.84 4.64 5.76
C LEU A 60 24.71 5.76 6.33
N THR A 61 26.02 5.63 6.20
CA THR A 61 26.96 6.74 6.44
C THR A 61 27.02 7.68 5.24
N GLY A 62 27.51 8.92 5.42
CA GLY A 62 27.71 9.85 4.31
C GLY A 62 28.65 9.30 3.23
N ASP A 63 29.70 8.56 3.61
CA ASP A 63 30.62 7.92 2.67
C ASP A 63 29.94 6.81 1.86
N GLN A 64 29.06 6.02 2.48
CA GLN A 64 28.27 5.00 1.80
C GLN A 64 27.28 5.63 0.81
N VAL A 65 26.63 6.73 1.19
CA VAL A 65 25.76 7.51 0.28
C VAL A 65 26.59 8.03 -0.91
N GLY A 66 27.77 8.58 -0.66
CA GLY A 66 28.69 9.01 -1.71
C GLY A 66 29.12 7.88 -2.64
N LYS A 67 29.38 6.68 -2.10
CA LYS A 67 29.69 5.47 -2.88
C LYS A 67 28.53 5.05 -3.78
N ILE A 68 27.32 4.99 -3.26
CA ILE A 68 26.09 4.63 -4.01
C ILE A 68 25.92 5.58 -5.22
N VAL A 69 26.00 6.90 -4.97
CA VAL A 69 25.91 7.90 -6.05
C VAL A 69 27.04 7.74 -7.06
N ALA A 70 28.27 7.49 -6.61
CA ALA A 70 29.44 7.34 -7.49
C ALA A 70 29.30 6.13 -8.43
N GLN A 71 28.81 5.00 -7.91
CA GLN A 71 28.57 3.77 -8.69
C GLN A 71 27.49 3.99 -9.76
N ALA A 72 26.36 4.58 -9.40
CA ALA A 72 25.28 4.92 -10.34
C ALA A 72 25.77 5.91 -11.41
N ALA A 73 26.48 6.98 -11.03
CA ALA A 73 27.02 7.95 -11.98
C ALA A 73 28.10 7.36 -12.90
N ALA A 74 28.91 6.42 -12.41
CA ALA A 74 29.89 5.70 -13.25
C ALA A 74 29.20 4.83 -14.31
N GLN A 75 28.12 4.11 -13.95
CA GLN A 75 27.29 3.37 -14.88
C GLN A 75 26.64 4.30 -15.91
N ALA A 76 26.03 5.38 -15.46
CA ALA A 76 25.38 6.39 -16.29
C ALA A 76 26.34 6.98 -17.33
N ARG A 77 27.56 7.36 -16.90
CA ARG A 77 28.61 7.87 -17.79
C ARG A 77 29.01 6.83 -18.85
N GLN A 78 29.24 5.58 -18.44
CA GLN A 78 29.72 4.52 -19.36
C GLN A 78 28.62 4.12 -20.36
N SER A 79 27.34 4.20 -19.96
CA SER A 79 26.22 3.94 -20.85
C SER A 79 25.82 5.13 -21.73
N GLY A 80 26.37 6.34 -21.46
CA GLY A 80 26.04 7.55 -22.21
C GLY A 80 24.70 8.21 -21.84
N HIS A 81 24.13 7.87 -20.67
CA HIS A 81 22.85 8.37 -20.17
C HIS A 81 23.03 9.19 -18.89
N PRO A 82 23.34 10.51 -18.99
CA PRO A 82 23.46 11.38 -17.82
C PRO A 82 22.16 11.39 -17.00
N ALA A 83 22.29 11.24 -15.68
CA ALA A 83 21.14 11.00 -14.80
C ALA A 83 21.05 11.99 -13.65
N VAL A 84 19.84 12.12 -13.09
CA VAL A 84 19.59 12.59 -11.72
C VAL A 84 19.49 11.37 -10.82
N ILE A 85 20.27 11.35 -9.73
CA ILE A 85 20.39 10.24 -8.79
C ILE A 85 20.01 10.73 -7.40
N ALA A 86 19.01 10.12 -6.79
CA ALA A 86 18.56 10.40 -5.43
C ALA A 86 18.82 9.20 -4.51
N VAL A 87 19.23 9.45 -3.27
CA VAL A 87 19.36 8.42 -2.21
C VAL A 87 18.57 8.89 -1.00
N VAL A 88 17.76 7.98 -0.43
CA VAL A 88 16.99 8.22 0.79
C VAL A 88 17.31 7.16 1.84
N ASP A 89 17.06 7.45 3.13
CA ASP A 89 17.06 6.41 4.17
C ASP A 89 15.71 5.69 4.25
N ARG A 90 15.60 4.71 5.17
CA ARG A 90 14.38 3.87 5.30
C ARG A 90 13.12 4.67 5.66
N VAL A 91 13.24 5.84 6.29
CA VAL A 91 12.10 6.73 6.62
C VAL A 91 11.97 7.91 5.65
N GLY A 92 12.67 7.87 4.51
CA GLY A 92 12.51 8.82 3.41
C GLY A 92 13.25 10.14 3.58
N ASN A 93 14.19 10.26 4.54
CA ASN A 93 15.09 11.41 4.56
C ASN A 93 15.96 11.40 3.31
N VAL A 94 15.96 12.48 2.55
CA VAL A 94 16.82 12.62 1.36
C VAL A 94 18.26 12.86 1.79
N LEU A 95 19.15 11.94 1.40
CA LEU A 95 20.57 11.93 1.81
C LEU A 95 21.48 12.52 0.74
N ALA A 96 21.08 12.40 -0.54
CA ALA A 96 21.74 13.01 -1.68
C ALA A 96 20.75 13.20 -2.83
N VAL A 97 20.90 14.27 -3.58
CA VAL A 97 20.39 14.44 -4.94
C VAL A 97 21.52 14.93 -5.80
N PHE A 98 22.01 14.09 -6.69
CA PHE A 98 23.13 14.37 -7.57
C PHE A 98 22.65 14.51 -9.01
N ARG A 99 22.92 15.63 -9.65
CA ARG A 99 22.61 15.90 -11.05
C ARG A 99 23.87 15.82 -11.89
N MET A 100 23.92 14.91 -12.83
CA MET A 100 24.99 14.86 -13.81
C MET A 100 24.84 15.99 -14.84
N THR A 101 25.97 16.46 -15.37
CA THR A 101 25.98 17.40 -16.49
C THR A 101 25.31 16.74 -17.70
N GLY A 102 24.29 17.38 -18.26
CA GLY A 102 23.49 16.84 -19.37
C GLY A 102 22.29 15.99 -18.97
N ALA A 103 22.04 15.75 -17.67
CA ALA A 103 20.84 15.07 -17.21
C ALA A 103 19.54 15.84 -17.57
N PRO A 104 18.42 15.14 -17.83
CA PRO A 104 17.13 15.77 -18.15
C PRO A 104 16.70 16.76 -17.05
N ALA A 105 16.09 17.89 -17.45
CA ALA A 105 15.56 18.86 -16.49
C ALA A 105 14.22 18.43 -15.89
N GLY A 106 13.46 17.62 -16.63
CA GLY A 106 12.14 17.13 -16.24
C GLY A 106 11.88 15.74 -16.76
N ALA A 107 10.78 15.17 -16.28
CA ALA A 107 10.28 13.86 -16.69
C ALA A 107 8.82 13.99 -17.12
N LYS A 108 8.47 13.44 -18.27
CA LYS A 108 7.11 13.47 -18.80
C LYS A 108 6.28 12.33 -18.22
N ILE A 109 5.10 12.65 -17.71
CA ILE A 109 4.09 11.67 -17.32
C ILE A 109 3.35 11.22 -18.59
N PRO A 110 3.07 9.91 -18.79
CA PRO A 110 2.36 9.40 -19.95
C PRO A 110 1.02 10.08 -20.18
N ASP A 111 0.71 10.30 -21.46
CA ASP A 111 -0.59 10.77 -21.89
C ASP A 111 -1.69 9.73 -21.61
N ALA A 112 -2.96 10.17 -21.60
CA ALA A 112 -4.11 9.28 -21.58
C ALA A 112 -4.11 8.36 -22.82
N PRO A 113 -4.61 7.11 -22.73
CA PRO A 113 -4.68 6.21 -23.89
C PRO A 113 -5.45 6.78 -25.09
N ASP A 114 -6.46 7.63 -24.84
CA ASP A 114 -7.23 8.32 -25.90
C ASP A 114 -6.67 9.71 -26.27
N GLY A 115 -5.57 10.13 -25.66
CA GLY A 115 -4.94 11.44 -25.87
C GLY A 115 -5.63 12.60 -25.14
N ASN A 116 -6.71 12.36 -24.40
CA ASN A 116 -7.42 13.41 -23.65
C ASN A 116 -6.96 13.39 -22.19
N ASN A 117 -5.86 14.07 -21.91
CA ASN A 117 -5.22 14.09 -20.61
C ASN A 117 -6.12 14.65 -19.51
N ILE A 118 -6.15 13.96 -18.37
CA ILE A 118 -6.89 14.32 -17.17
C ILE A 118 -5.92 14.20 -15.96
N ASP A 119 -6.20 14.94 -14.90
CA ASP A 119 -5.41 14.96 -13.68
C ASP A 119 -3.94 15.33 -13.96
N ILE A 120 -2.99 14.42 -13.75
CA ILE A 120 -1.55 14.70 -13.96
C ILE A 120 -0.98 14.11 -15.26
N GLN A 121 -1.81 13.48 -16.09
CA GLN A 121 -1.37 12.91 -17.36
C GLN A 121 -0.80 13.99 -18.29
N GLY A 122 0.25 13.66 -19.03
CA GLY A 122 0.92 14.56 -19.97
C GLY A 122 1.71 15.71 -19.35
N LEU A 123 1.68 15.87 -18.02
CA LEU A 123 2.47 16.91 -17.35
C LEU A 123 3.96 16.53 -17.32
N THR A 124 4.82 17.55 -17.27
CA THR A 124 6.26 17.40 -17.00
C THR A 124 6.55 17.78 -15.57
N VAL A 125 7.18 16.88 -14.82
CA VAL A 125 7.59 17.07 -13.44
C VAL A 125 9.10 17.27 -13.34
N PRO A 126 9.63 17.93 -12.28
CA PRO A 126 11.07 18.06 -12.09
C PRO A 126 11.76 16.69 -11.99
N ALA A 127 12.88 16.52 -12.67
CA ALA A 127 13.62 15.26 -12.68
C ALA A 127 14.09 14.85 -11.27
N GLU A 128 14.43 15.81 -10.41
CA GLU A 128 14.78 15.57 -9.02
C GLU A 128 13.60 15.01 -8.22
N ALA A 129 12.39 15.50 -8.46
CA ALA A 129 11.19 15.02 -7.81
C ALA A 129 10.89 13.57 -8.22
N ALA A 130 11.05 13.25 -9.51
CA ALA A 130 10.91 11.88 -10.03
C ALA A 130 11.95 10.93 -9.41
N ALA A 131 13.23 11.30 -9.39
CA ALA A 131 14.29 10.49 -8.78
C ALA A 131 14.05 10.27 -7.27
N ILE A 132 13.63 11.29 -6.52
CA ILE A 132 13.28 11.16 -5.09
C ILE A 132 12.09 10.21 -4.91
N ALA A 133 11.02 10.33 -5.73
CA ALA A 133 9.86 9.46 -5.63
C ALA A 133 10.22 7.99 -5.90
N LYS A 134 11.06 7.70 -6.90
CA LYS A 134 11.59 6.35 -7.16
C LYS A 134 12.41 5.81 -5.97
N ALA A 135 13.30 6.63 -5.38
CA ALA A 135 14.08 6.24 -4.21
C ALA A 135 13.19 5.93 -2.99
N VAL A 136 12.19 6.79 -2.72
CA VAL A 136 11.21 6.57 -1.65
C VAL A 136 10.42 5.29 -1.89
N THR A 137 10.03 5.00 -3.14
CA THR A 137 9.28 3.79 -3.47
C THR A 137 10.05 2.53 -3.12
N GLY A 138 11.33 2.43 -3.50
CA GLY A 138 12.19 1.30 -3.12
C GLY A 138 12.33 1.14 -1.61
N ALA A 139 12.52 2.25 -0.88
CA ALA A 139 12.64 2.23 0.57
C ALA A 139 11.33 1.86 1.28
N TYR A 140 10.19 2.40 0.83
CA TYR A 140 8.93 2.33 1.56
C TYR A 140 8.15 1.04 1.32
N LEU A 141 8.24 0.45 0.12
CA LEU A 141 7.59 -0.83 -0.20
C LEU A 141 8.37 -2.04 0.32
N SER A 142 9.57 -1.84 0.83
CA SER A 142 10.48 -2.91 1.26
C SER A 142 10.59 -3.04 2.78
N SER A 143 11.12 -4.19 3.22
CA SER A 143 11.31 -4.54 4.63
C SER A 143 12.44 -5.58 4.78
N GLY A 144 12.61 -6.16 5.95
CA GLY A 144 13.53 -7.29 6.17
C GLY A 144 13.05 -8.62 5.57
N GLY A 145 11.79 -8.72 5.15
CA GLY A 145 11.20 -9.93 4.57
C GLY A 145 10.77 -9.80 3.10
N ASN A 146 10.79 -8.61 2.54
CA ASN A 146 10.50 -8.37 1.12
C ASN A 146 11.31 -7.21 0.58
N ALA A 147 11.75 -7.31 -0.66
CA ALA A 147 12.45 -6.25 -1.38
C ALA A 147 11.71 -5.97 -2.69
N PHE A 148 11.06 -4.81 -2.75
CA PHE A 148 10.28 -4.35 -3.89
C PHE A 148 10.95 -3.14 -4.53
N SER A 149 11.14 -3.22 -5.84
CA SER A 149 11.62 -2.11 -6.68
C SER A 149 10.44 -1.27 -7.18
N SER A 150 10.72 -0.16 -7.88
CA SER A 150 9.67 0.58 -8.58
C SER A 150 9.12 -0.21 -9.80
N ARG A 151 9.88 -1.16 -10.40
CA ARG A 151 9.33 -2.13 -11.36
C ARG A 151 8.30 -3.06 -10.70
N THR A 152 8.56 -3.52 -9.48
CA THR A 152 7.54 -4.25 -8.71
C THR A 152 6.30 -3.39 -8.50
N ALA A 153 6.49 -2.11 -8.13
CA ALA A 153 5.39 -1.16 -7.97
C ALA A 153 4.59 -1.00 -9.27
N SER A 154 5.26 -0.87 -10.42
CA SER A 154 4.64 -0.82 -11.74
C SER A 154 3.68 -1.98 -11.98
N MET A 155 4.11 -3.18 -11.66
CA MET A 155 3.31 -4.39 -11.85
C MET A 155 2.02 -4.40 -11.02
N ILE A 156 2.06 -3.91 -9.78
CA ILE A 156 0.97 -4.08 -8.80
C ILE A 156 -0.06 -2.92 -8.77
N VAL A 157 0.12 -1.87 -9.59
CA VAL A 157 -0.75 -0.69 -9.58
C VAL A 157 -1.61 -0.53 -10.85
N GLN A 158 -1.53 -1.46 -11.81
CA GLN A 158 -2.16 -1.34 -13.12
C GLN A 158 -3.53 -2.02 -13.21
N GLN A 159 -4.22 -1.80 -14.33
CA GLN A 159 -5.58 -2.27 -14.58
C GLN A 159 -5.71 -3.78 -14.75
N HIS A 160 -4.62 -4.47 -15.04
CA HIS A 160 -4.53 -5.94 -15.11
C HIS A 160 -3.35 -6.42 -14.27
N PHE A 161 -3.43 -7.65 -13.77
CA PHE A 161 -2.35 -8.25 -13.00
C PHE A 161 -2.09 -9.69 -13.43
N PRO A 162 -0.94 -10.00 -14.05
CA PRO A 162 0.12 -9.05 -14.45
C PRO A 162 -0.33 -8.13 -15.59
N PRO A 163 0.17 -6.88 -15.66
CA PRO A 163 -0.13 -5.99 -16.76
C PRO A 163 0.61 -6.43 -18.04
N ALA A 164 -0.15 -6.82 -19.06
CA ALA A 164 0.35 -7.11 -20.40
C ALA A 164 -0.83 -7.20 -21.39
N PRO A 165 -0.60 -6.99 -22.70
CA PRO A 165 -1.65 -7.14 -23.70
C PRO A 165 -2.29 -8.54 -23.71
N SER A 166 -1.53 -9.58 -23.37
CA SER A 166 -2.00 -10.98 -23.31
C SER A 166 -2.75 -11.33 -22.02
N THR A 167 -2.77 -10.45 -21.03
CA THR A 167 -3.42 -10.66 -19.72
C THR A 167 -4.68 -9.82 -19.53
N ALA A 168 -5.16 -9.16 -20.59
CA ALA A 168 -6.44 -8.46 -20.58
C ALA A 168 -7.56 -9.39 -20.10
N GLY A 169 -8.42 -8.89 -19.21
CA GLY A 169 -9.47 -9.68 -18.59
C GLY A 169 -9.13 -10.22 -17.19
N LEU A 170 -7.90 -10.05 -16.72
CA LEU A 170 -7.53 -10.29 -15.32
C LEU A 170 -7.90 -9.09 -14.43
N GLU A 171 -8.04 -9.36 -13.12
CA GLU A 171 -8.29 -8.31 -12.13
C GLU A 171 -7.16 -7.28 -12.08
N SER A 172 -7.46 -6.09 -11.60
CA SER A 172 -6.48 -5.01 -11.39
C SER A 172 -5.43 -5.39 -10.36
N GLY A 173 -4.29 -4.71 -10.40
CA GLY A 173 -3.18 -4.95 -9.48
C GLY A 173 -3.58 -4.88 -8.01
N PRO A 174 -2.97 -5.70 -7.14
CA PRO A 174 -3.38 -5.83 -5.74
C PRO A 174 -3.23 -4.54 -4.92
N LEU A 175 -2.31 -3.64 -5.29
CA LEU A 175 -2.14 -2.34 -4.66
C LEU A 175 -2.56 -1.18 -5.57
N PHE A 176 -3.50 -1.41 -6.47
CA PHE A 176 -4.10 -0.41 -7.33
C PHE A 176 -4.54 0.84 -6.54
N GLY A 177 -3.91 1.98 -6.80
CA GLY A 177 -4.15 3.24 -6.09
C GLY A 177 -3.12 3.60 -5.01
N VAL A 178 -2.17 2.72 -4.67
CA VAL A 178 -1.13 3.00 -3.65
C VAL A 178 -0.22 4.16 -4.05
N GLN A 179 -0.08 4.43 -5.34
CA GLN A 179 0.72 5.54 -5.88
C GLN A 179 0.22 6.92 -5.40
N PHE A 180 -1.05 7.03 -5.01
CA PHE A 180 -1.64 8.23 -4.40
C PHE A 180 -1.53 8.24 -2.86
N SER A 181 -0.51 7.60 -2.30
CA SER A 181 -0.12 7.70 -0.90
C SER A 181 1.23 8.41 -0.74
N GLN A 182 1.64 8.69 0.49
CA GLN A 182 2.87 9.43 0.83
C GLN A 182 2.92 10.83 0.21
N LEU A 183 1.78 11.38 -0.16
CA LEU A 183 1.66 12.65 -0.85
C LEU A 183 2.21 13.81 -0.02
N PRO A 184 2.70 14.88 -0.68
CA PRO A 184 3.26 16.06 0.02
C PRO A 184 2.27 16.76 0.94
N CYS A 185 0.98 16.59 0.67
CA CYS A 185 -0.13 17.17 1.44
C CYS A 185 -0.62 16.28 2.59
N SER A 186 -0.12 15.03 2.73
CA SER A 186 -0.54 14.14 3.82
C SER A 186 -0.23 14.75 5.19
N ASP A 187 -1.19 14.68 6.11
CA ASP A 187 -1.01 15.07 7.51
C ASP A 187 -0.26 14.04 8.36
N PHE A 188 -0.12 12.82 7.84
CA PHE A 188 0.74 11.80 8.43
C PHE A 188 2.21 12.08 8.15
N SER A 189 2.58 12.32 6.89
CA SER A 189 3.96 12.43 6.43
C SER A 189 4.66 13.66 7.00
N GLN A 190 5.91 13.47 7.46
CA GLN A 190 6.70 14.59 7.98
C GLN A 190 7.30 15.41 6.84
N ARG A 191 7.33 16.72 7.05
CA ARG A 191 8.03 17.63 6.13
C ARG A 191 9.51 17.73 6.48
N PHE A 192 10.32 17.92 5.47
CA PHE A 192 11.72 18.28 5.68
C PHE A 192 11.82 19.61 6.44
N GLN A 193 12.78 19.67 7.37
CA GLN A 193 13.18 20.90 8.05
C GLN A 193 14.68 21.11 7.81
N ALA A 194 15.08 22.32 7.47
CA ALA A 194 16.47 22.65 7.12
C ALA A 194 17.48 22.45 8.27
N GLY A 195 16.98 22.35 9.51
CA GLY A 195 17.80 22.10 10.70
C GLY A 195 16.95 21.96 11.95
N GLY A 196 17.61 21.75 13.09
CA GLY A 196 16.95 21.55 14.37
C GLY A 196 16.72 20.08 14.70
N ALA A 197 16.25 19.82 15.93
CA ALA A 197 16.10 18.47 16.48
C ALA A 197 15.10 17.59 15.71
N GLY A 198 14.11 18.16 15.03
CA GLY A 198 13.09 17.43 14.28
C GLY A 198 13.41 17.17 12.80
N ALA A 199 14.55 17.62 12.29
CA ALA A 199 14.83 17.66 10.86
C ALA A 199 14.76 16.29 10.16
N LEU A 200 15.13 15.21 10.86
CA LEU A 200 15.18 13.84 10.31
C LEU A 200 14.16 12.89 10.93
N ILE A 201 13.24 13.37 11.74
CA ILE A 201 12.33 12.53 12.52
C ILE A 201 11.06 12.20 11.73
N GLY A 202 10.67 10.94 11.75
CA GLY A 202 9.45 10.40 11.17
C GLY A 202 9.47 10.18 9.66
N PRO A 203 8.57 9.32 9.15
CA PRO A 203 8.43 9.08 7.72
C PRO A 203 8.18 10.36 6.94
N LYS A 204 8.98 10.58 5.90
CA LYS A 204 8.92 11.78 5.06
C LYS A 204 7.91 11.60 3.93
N ARG A 205 7.41 12.71 3.44
CA ARG A 205 6.59 12.78 2.24
C ARG A 205 7.41 12.51 0.97
N SER A 206 6.74 11.98 -0.05
CA SER A 206 7.30 11.87 -1.40
C SER A 206 6.75 12.99 -2.29
N PRO A 207 7.55 13.58 -3.19
CA PRO A 207 7.09 14.71 -4.01
C PRO A 207 5.99 14.33 -5.01
N LEU A 208 5.91 13.06 -5.41
CA LEU A 208 4.95 12.55 -6.41
C LEU A 208 4.16 11.33 -5.90
N GLY A 209 4.18 11.05 -4.59
CA GLY A 209 3.68 9.79 -4.07
C GLY A 209 4.63 8.63 -4.36
N LEU A 210 4.11 7.41 -4.58
CA LEU A 210 4.93 6.25 -4.94
C LEU A 210 5.03 6.13 -6.47
N ALA A 211 6.24 5.82 -6.96
CA ALA A 211 6.52 5.68 -8.38
C ALA A 211 6.13 4.30 -8.90
N ALA A 212 5.58 4.25 -10.11
CA ALA A 212 5.41 3.04 -10.91
C ALA A 212 6.49 2.90 -11.99
N ASP A 213 7.32 3.91 -12.16
CA ASP A 213 8.35 4.00 -13.17
C ASP A 213 9.62 3.26 -12.72
N PRO A 214 10.21 2.32 -13.51
CA PRO A 214 11.43 1.61 -13.16
C PRO A 214 12.60 2.55 -12.84
N GLY A 215 13.59 2.06 -12.07
CA GLY A 215 14.75 2.87 -11.65
C GLY A 215 14.79 3.23 -10.16
N GLY A 216 13.90 2.64 -9.35
CA GLY A 216 13.92 2.72 -7.89
C GLY A 216 14.24 1.38 -7.24
N PHE A 217 15.23 1.32 -6.34
CA PHE A 217 15.60 0.08 -5.62
C PHE A 217 15.79 0.33 -4.13
N PRO A 218 15.46 -0.67 -3.28
CA PRO A 218 15.83 -0.66 -1.88
C PRO A 218 17.34 -0.92 -1.69
N LEU A 219 17.89 -0.37 -0.61
CA LEU A 219 19.28 -0.51 -0.21
C LEU A 219 19.39 -1.27 1.11
N TYR A 220 20.30 -2.24 1.18
CA TYR A 220 20.50 -3.08 2.35
C TYR A 220 21.96 -3.08 2.83
N ILE A 221 22.14 -3.27 4.13
CA ILE A 221 23.46 -3.54 4.76
C ILE A 221 23.29 -4.78 5.63
N GLY A 222 24.00 -5.87 5.31
CA GLY A 222 23.91 -7.10 6.07
C GLY A 222 22.50 -7.68 6.19
N GLY A 223 21.66 -7.49 5.17
CA GLY A 223 20.27 -7.95 5.16
C GLY A 223 19.27 -7.00 5.82
N VAL A 224 19.73 -5.87 6.39
CA VAL A 224 18.87 -4.85 6.98
C VAL A 224 18.56 -3.77 5.96
N LEU A 225 17.29 -3.46 5.75
CA LEU A 225 16.86 -2.36 4.88
C LEU A 225 17.29 -1.02 5.49
N VAL A 226 18.08 -0.24 4.76
CA VAL A 226 18.63 1.04 5.22
C VAL A 226 18.17 2.25 4.40
N GLY A 227 17.55 2.04 3.24
CA GLY A 227 17.07 3.14 2.40
C GLY A 227 16.70 2.71 0.99
N GLY A 228 16.76 3.67 0.05
CA GLY A 228 16.52 3.44 -1.37
C GLY A 228 17.30 4.39 -2.26
N ILE A 229 17.54 3.97 -3.50
CA ILE A 229 18.07 4.74 -4.60
C ILE A 229 17.00 4.94 -5.68
N GLY A 230 16.98 6.11 -6.32
CA GLY A 230 16.13 6.40 -7.47
C GLY A 230 16.88 7.19 -8.52
N VAL A 231 16.64 6.88 -9.78
CA VAL A 231 17.34 7.44 -10.94
C VAL A 231 16.34 7.95 -11.97
N LEU A 232 16.70 9.04 -12.64
CA LEU A 232 16.03 9.53 -13.83
C LEU A 232 17.06 9.97 -14.87
N SER A 233 17.06 9.36 -16.06
CA SER A 233 18.00 9.65 -17.17
C SER A 233 17.34 9.77 -18.54
N ASP A 234 16.17 9.16 -18.75
CA ASP A 234 15.48 9.14 -20.03
C ASP A 234 14.49 10.30 -20.25
N GLY A 235 14.06 10.95 -19.16
CA GLY A 235 13.12 12.07 -19.21
C GLY A 235 11.65 11.65 -19.17
N ASP A 236 11.37 10.38 -18.87
CA ASP A 236 10.03 9.83 -18.70
C ASP A 236 9.76 9.47 -17.22
N TYR A 237 8.53 9.68 -16.75
CA TYR A 237 8.06 9.23 -15.44
C TYR A 237 6.78 8.42 -15.66
N GLY A 238 6.98 7.17 -16.00
CA GLY A 238 5.96 6.30 -16.55
C GLY A 238 5.63 5.07 -15.73
N PHE A 239 5.46 3.97 -16.42
CA PHE A 239 5.23 2.63 -15.89
C PHE A 239 5.51 1.61 -17.01
N ASP A 240 5.81 0.38 -16.63
CA ASP A 240 5.97 -0.73 -17.57
C ASP A 240 4.58 -1.34 -17.89
N PRO A 241 4.06 -1.16 -19.12
CA PRO A 241 2.74 -1.66 -19.51
C PRO A 241 2.74 -3.16 -19.83
N ASN A 242 3.90 -3.81 -19.95
CA ASN A 242 4.03 -5.21 -20.33
C ASN A 242 5.15 -5.92 -19.54
N VAL A 243 4.88 -6.27 -18.31
CA VAL A 243 5.86 -6.94 -17.43
C VAL A 243 6.19 -8.39 -17.86
N LEU A 244 5.63 -8.90 -18.97
CA LEU A 244 5.93 -10.25 -19.50
C LEU A 244 7.10 -10.25 -20.49
N ASP A 245 7.54 -9.13 -21.02
CA ASP A 245 8.77 -9.00 -21.80
C ASP A 245 9.95 -8.56 -20.92
N THR A 246 11.04 -8.16 -21.52
CA THR A 246 12.24 -7.69 -20.83
C THR A 246 12.67 -6.37 -21.44
N ASP A 247 12.62 -5.33 -20.65
CA ASP A 247 12.95 -3.99 -21.09
C ASP A 247 14.46 -3.72 -21.03
N THR A 248 14.89 -2.81 -21.92
CA THR A 248 16.17 -2.12 -21.77
C THR A 248 15.92 -0.74 -21.16
N ASP A 249 15.80 -0.70 -19.84
CA ASP A 249 15.57 0.50 -19.08
C ASP A 249 16.89 1.06 -18.53
N HIS A 250 17.21 2.30 -18.89
CA HIS A 250 18.46 2.94 -18.47
C HIS A 250 18.42 3.39 -17.01
N ASP A 251 17.28 3.87 -16.53
CA ASP A 251 17.09 4.29 -15.15
C ASP A 251 17.25 3.11 -14.20
N GLU A 252 16.60 1.98 -14.53
CA GLU A 252 16.70 0.75 -13.77
C GLU A 252 18.15 0.25 -13.72
N ARG A 253 18.83 0.22 -14.87
CA ARG A 253 20.20 -0.25 -14.96
C ARG A 253 21.18 0.61 -14.18
N ILE A 254 21.03 1.94 -14.23
CA ILE A 254 21.86 2.89 -13.49
C ILE A 254 21.59 2.77 -12.00
N ALA A 255 20.33 2.67 -11.59
CA ALA A 255 19.97 2.51 -10.19
C ALA A 255 20.47 1.16 -9.62
N LEU A 256 20.35 0.07 -10.38
CA LEU A 256 20.86 -1.24 -10.01
C LEU A 256 22.39 -1.21 -9.78
N ALA A 257 23.15 -0.48 -10.61
CA ALA A 257 24.58 -0.29 -10.39
C ALA A 257 24.89 0.45 -9.07
N GLY A 258 24.05 1.41 -8.69
CA GLY A 258 24.15 2.07 -7.39
C GLY A 258 23.98 1.14 -6.20
N THR A 259 23.27 0.01 -6.36
CA THR A 259 23.06 -0.95 -5.27
C THR A 259 24.25 -1.90 -5.05
N VAL A 260 25.29 -1.89 -5.86
CA VAL A 260 26.44 -2.81 -5.72
C VAL A 260 27.09 -2.66 -4.35
N GLY A 261 27.10 -3.74 -3.55
CA GLY A 261 27.53 -3.78 -2.15
C GLY A 261 26.44 -3.34 -1.14
N PHE A 262 25.24 -3.03 -1.63
CA PHE A 262 24.03 -2.68 -0.85
C PHE A 262 22.80 -3.42 -1.38
N GLU A 263 23.01 -4.56 -2.02
CA GLU A 263 21.96 -5.32 -2.69
C GLU A 263 20.94 -5.90 -1.71
N ALA A 264 19.69 -5.99 -2.15
CA ALA A 264 18.70 -6.79 -1.45
C ALA A 264 19.11 -8.27 -1.42
N PRO A 265 18.96 -8.97 -0.28
CA PRO A 265 19.16 -10.41 -0.23
C PRO A 265 18.30 -11.11 -1.29
N ALA A 266 18.90 -12.01 -2.06
CA ALA A 266 18.22 -12.68 -3.18
C ALA A 266 16.94 -13.42 -2.75
N ALA A 267 16.92 -13.94 -1.52
CA ALA A 267 15.80 -14.73 -1.00
C ALA A 267 14.51 -13.91 -0.79
N ILE A 268 14.63 -12.57 -0.58
CA ILE A 268 13.48 -11.70 -0.27
C ILE A 268 13.10 -10.77 -1.43
N ARG A 269 13.77 -10.87 -2.58
CA ARG A 269 13.43 -10.05 -3.76
C ARG A 269 12.05 -10.40 -4.29
N ALA A 270 11.40 -9.45 -4.93
CA ALA A 270 10.06 -9.61 -5.50
C ALA A 270 9.94 -10.85 -6.40
N ASP A 271 10.98 -11.20 -7.16
CA ASP A 271 11.04 -12.40 -7.99
C ASP A 271 11.08 -13.74 -7.21
N ARG A 272 10.94 -13.70 -5.88
CA ARG A 272 10.75 -14.86 -5.00
C ARG A 272 9.39 -14.83 -4.28
N ILE A 273 8.55 -13.87 -4.62
CA ILE A 273 7.25 -13.63 -3.99
C ILE A 273 6.16 -13.81 -5.04
N TYR A 274 5.11 -14.53 -4.65
CA TYR A 274 3.95 -14.83 -5.48
C TYR A 274 2.70 -14.21 -4.86
N VAL A 275 1.91 -13.53 -5.69
CA VAL A 275 0.61 -13.00 -5.33
C VAL A 275 -0.40 -13.58 -6.31
N ASP A 276 -1.46 -14.21 -5.81
CA ASP A 276 -2.51 -14.86 -6.62
C ASP A 276 -1.96 -15.79 -7.73
N GLY A 277 -0.90 -16.55 -7.39
CA GLY A 277 -0.23 -17.46 -8.31
C GLY A 277 0.70 -16.79 -9.33
N THR A 278 0.84 -15.48 -9.29
CA THR A 278 1.72 -14.70 -10.18
C THR A 278 3.01 -14.31 -9.48
N GLN A 279 4.14 -14.65 -10.08
CA GLN A 279 5.47 -14.23 -9.61
C GLN A 279 5.64 -12.72 -9.86
N LEU A 280 6.09 -11.98 -8.85
CA LEU A 280 6.38 -10.56 -9.01
C LEU A 280 7.69 -10.33 -9.79
N ARG A 281 7.83 -9.14 -10.37
CA ARG A 281 9.05 -8.70 -11.05
C ARG A 281 9.88 -7.82 -10.11
N TYR A 282 11.18 -8.04 -10.06
CA TYR A 282 12.12 -7.22 -9.30
C TYR A 282 12.90 -6.27 -10.19
N THR A 283 13.49 -6.77 -11.28
CA THR A 283 14.27 -6.02 -12.25
C THR A 283 14.39 -6.79 -13.56
N ASP A 284 14.47 -6.09 -14.67
CA ASP A 284 14.80 -6.66 -15.98
C ASP A 284 16.30 -6.58 -16.25
N SER A 285 17.02 -5.75 -15.51
CA SER A 285 18.48 -5.63 -15.61
C SER A 285 19.19 -6.69 -14.77
N LEU A 286 20.33 -7.18 -15.26
CA LEU A 286 21.17 -8.15 -14.57
C LEU A 286 22.43 -7.49 -14.03
N TYR A 287 22.87 -7.85 -12.81
CA TYR A 287 24.16 -7.42 -12.28
C TYR A 287 25.34 -7.77 -13.17
N SER A 288 25.27 -8.91 -13.87
CA SER A 288 26.30 -9.34 -14.82
C SER A 288 26.39 -8.49 -16.09
N SER A 289 25.37 -7.68 -16.37
CA SER A 289 25.33 -6.77 -17.52
C SER A 289 25.80 -5.35 -17.21
N LEU A 290 26.11 -5.08 -15.94
CA LEU A 290 26.62 -3.78 -15.50
C LEU A 290 28.08 -3.61 -15.86
N PHE A 291 28.52 -2.37 -16.04
CA PHE A 291 29.94 -2.06 -16.05
C PHE A 291 30.55 -2.29 -14.66
N ASP A 292 31.87 -2.48 -14.58
CA ASP A 292 32.54 -2.52 -13.29
C ASP A 292 32.52 -1.13 -12.64
N VAL A 293 31.71 -1.00 -11.59
CA VAL A 293 31.55 0.23 -10.82
C VAL A 293 32.15 0.14 -9.41
N THR A 294 32.75 -1.01 -9.06
CA THR A 294 33.24 -1.28 -7.70
C THR A 294 34.32 -0.30 -7.24
N GLY A 295 35.15 0.18 -8.18
CA GLY A 295 36.19 1.18 -7.95
C GLY A 295 35.72 2.65 -7.96
N ALA A 296 34.42 2.91 -8.22
CA ALA A 296 33.91 4.28 -8.26
C ALA A 296 33.93 4.91 -6.86
N THR A 297 34.44 6.14 -6.76
CA THR A 297 34.52 6.91 -5.51
C THR A 297 33.86 8.27 -5.66
N TRP A 298 33.35 8.80 -4.55
CA TRP A 298 32.75 10.15 -4.53
C TRP A 298 33.70 11.23 -5.05
N ALA A 299 34.95 11.20 -4.64
CA ALA A 299 35.94 12.16 -5.05
C ALA A 299 36.21 12.21 -6.57
N GLN A 300 36.04 11.08 -7.25
CA GLN A 300 36.16 10.98 -8.72
C GLN A 300 34.89 11.41 -9.45
N THR A 301 33.74 11.36 -8.79
CA THR A 301 32.42 11.58 -9.41
C THR A 301 32.00 13.03 -9.34
N ALA A 302 32.04 13.64 -8.15
CA ALA A 302 31.38 14.91 -7.90
C ALA A 302 31.86 16.08 -8.79
N PRO A 303 33.14 16.42 -8.88
CA PRO A 303 33.57 17.59 -9.70
C PRO A 303 33.64 17.29 -11.20
N ALA A 304 33.71 15.99 -11.60
CA ALA A 304 33.97 15.61 -12.99
C ALA A 304 32.66 15.29 -13.76
N LEU A 305 31.61 14.84 -13.08
CA LEU A 305 30.38 14.35 -13.73
C LEU A 305 29.15 15.20 -13.43
N GLY A 306 29.15 16.01 -12.36
CA GLY A 306 27.98 16.79 -11.96
C GLY A 306 28.15 17.40 -10.57
N ALA A 307 27.03 17.71 -9.92
CA ALA A 307 27.02 18.30 -8.58
C ALA A 307 25.81 17.81 -7.76
N LEU A 308 25.91 17.90 -6.44
CA LEU A 308 24.74 17.86 -5.57
C LEU A 308 23.91 19.12 -5.81
N VAL A 309 22.60 18.93 -5.91
CA VAL A 309 21.63 20.01 -6.16
C VAL A 309 20.62 20.08 -5.02
N ALA A 310 20.33 21.29 -4.57
CA ALA A 310 19.27 21.50 -3.58
C ALA A 310 17.89 21.27 -4.20
N VAL A 311 17.00 20.61 -3.43
CA VAL A 311 15.59 20.40 -3.80
C VAL A 311 14.72 20.95 -2.69
N ARG A 312 13.98 21.99 -3.00
CA ARG A 312 13.18 22.73 -2.04
C ARG A 312 12.14 21.83 -1.38
N GLY A 313 12.13 21.83 -0.05
CA GLY A 313 11.24 21.01 0.77
C GLY A 313 11.66 19.55 0.93
N TYR A 314 12.85 19.16 0.42
CA TYR A 314 13.39 17.79 0.49
C TYR A 314 14.88 17.73 0.80
N PHE A 315 15.71 18.51 0.10
CA PHE A 315 17.17 18.48 0.23
C PHE A 315 17.74 19.86 -0.01
N GLU A 316 17.83 20.68 1.03
CA GLU A 316 18.15 22.10 0.87
C GLU A 316 19.64 22.43 1.03
N THR A 317 20.44 21.53 1.60
CA THR A 317 21.85 21.81 1.94
C THR A 317 22.86 21.42 0.86
N ALA A 318 22.46 20.67 -0.18
CA ALA A 318 23.33 20.16 -1.26
C ALA A 318 24.65 19.54 -0.74
N ALA A 319 24.59 18.76 0.34
CA ALA A 319 25.72 18.07 0.96
C ALA A 319 25.31 16.62 1.29
N LEU A 320 26.23 15.66 1.14
CA LEU A 320 26.00 14.28 1.54
C LEU A 320 25.60 14.21 3.01
N ARG A 321 24.56 13.42 3.29
CA ARG A 321 24.02 13.23 4.64
C ARG A 321 24.05 11.76 5.02
N ALA A 322 24.31 11.47 6.30
CA ALA A 322 24.06 10.13 6.85
C ALA A 322 22.56 9.93 7.06
N GLY A 323 22.12 8.70 6.92
CA GLY A 323 20.75 8.27 7.23
C GLY A 323 20.51 8.12 8.73
N THR A 324 19.26 7.82 9.08
CA THR A 324 18.81 7.55 10.44
C THR A 324 18.53 6.07 10.60
N ALA A 325 18.98 5.45 11.69
CA ALA A 325 18.72 4.04 11.97
C ALA A 325 17.24 3.83 12.31
N TYR A 326 16.55 3.02 11.50
CA TYR A 326 15.15 2.67 11.73
C TYR A 326 14.98 1.91 13.06
N GLY A 327 13.91 2.21 13.78
CA GLY A 327 13.66 1.64 15.12
C GLY A 327 14.30 2.41 16.26
N ALA A 328 15.18 3.37 15.97
CA ALA A 328 15.69 4.33 16.94
C ALA A 328 14.75 5.54 17.06
N GLU A 329 14.68 6.16 18.22
CA GLU A 329 13.88 7.37 18.48
C GLU A 329 14.05 8.44 17.39
N ALA A 330 15.30 8.67 16.96
CA ALA A 330 15.64 9.62 15.92
C ALA A 330 15.02 9.31 14.53
N SER A 331 14.58 8.08 14.27
CA SER A 331 13.90 7.74 13.03
C SER A 331 12.42 8.13 13.03
N GLY A 332 11.86 8.49 14.20
CA GLY A 332 10.43 8.72 14.38
C GLY A 332 9.62 7.43 14.44
N VAL A 333 10.27 6.27 14.58
CA VAL A 333 9.66 4.94 14.78
C VAL A 333 10.46 4.21 15.86
N ARG A 334 9.79 3.70 16.89
CA ARG A 334 10.43 2.97 17.98
C ARG A 334 9.53 1.88 18.55
N ALA A 335 10.11 0.97 19.33
CA ALA A 335 9.33 0.06 20.14
C ALA A 335 8.38 0.82 21.08
N ALA A 336 7.17 0.31 21.24
CA ALA A 336 6.20 0.85 22.19
C ALA A 336 6.67 0.61 23.62
N LYS A 337 6.30 1.53 24.51
CA LYS A 337 6.40 1.30 25.96
C LYS A 337 5.23 0.44 26.41
N ALA A 338 5.41 -0.38 27.44
CA ALA A 338 4.33 -1.21 27.99
C ALA A 338 3.09 -0.40 28.44
N SER A 339 3.27 0.89 28.74
CA SER A 339 2.17 1.82 29.06
C SER A 339 1.43 2.36 27.82
N GLU A 340 1.98 2.15 26.62
CA GLU A 340 1.37 2.57 25.34
C GLU A 340 0.64 1.40 24.68
N PHE A 341 1.29 0.22 24.62
CA PHE A 341 0.73 -1.04 24.16
C PHE A 341 1.29 -2.18 25.00
N ALA A 342 0.43 -3.10 25.43
CA ALA A 342 0.83 -4.23 26.27
C ALA A 342 1.65 -5.27 25.50
N ASP A 343 1.48 -5.36 24.19
CA ASP A 343 2.19 -6.28 23.31
C ASP A 343 3.65 -5.84 23.12
N ARG A 344 4.59 -6.75 23.35
CA ARG A 344 6.03 -6.47 23.32
C ARG A 344 6.59 -6.25 21.92
N ASP A 345 5.89 -6.75 20.90
CA ASP A 345 6.25 -6.54 19.49
C ASP A 345 5.76 -5.19 18.93
N ALA A 346 4.93 -4.47 19.67
CA ALA A 346 4.34 -3.24 19.19
C ALA A 346 5.39 -2.14 18.98
N PHE A 347 5.28 -1.42 17.89
CA PHE A 347 6.03 -0.22 17.58
C PHE A 347 5.07 0.96 17.41
N VAL A 348 5.55 2.17 17.68
CA VAL A 348 4.79 3.42 17.56
C VAL A 348 5.58 4.47 16.78
N PHE A 349 4.87 5.47 16.28
CA PHE A 349 5.50 6.67 15.76
C PHE A 349 5.83 7.62 16.90
N THR A 350 7.02 8.22 16.88
CA THR A 350 7.49 9.16 17.88
C THR A 350 7.75 10.54 17.26
N ASP A 351 7.70 11.57 18.11
CA ASP A 351 8.03 12.95 17.76
C ASP A 351 9.53 13.27 17.95
N GLY A 352 10.34 12.28 18.34
CA GLY A 352 11.75 12.44 18.62
C GLY A 352 12.09 12.88 20.05
N SER A 353 11.08 13.13 20.89
CA SER A 353 11.24 13.46 22.31
C SER A 353 10.93 12.30 23.25
N GLY A 354 10.63 11.11 22.71
CA GLY A 354 10.16 9.95 23.44
C GLY A 354 8.64 9.89 23.61
N ALA A 355 7.90 10.89 23.08
CA ALA A 355 6.44 10.89 23.10
C ALA A 355 5.88 10.12 21.88
N ASN A 356 4.80 9.35 22.11
CA ASN A 356 4.02 8.74 21.02
C ASN A 356 3.30 9.85 20.26
N ARG A 357 3.51 9.90 18.95
CA ARG A 357 2.88 10.90 18.07
C ARG A 357 1.37 10.70 17.92
N TYR A 358 0.91 9.46 18.02
CA TYR A 358 -0.49 9.08 17.89
C TYR A 358 -0.96 8.24 19.11
N PRO A 359 -1.00 8.85 20.31
CA PRO A 359 -1.41 8.12 21.50
C PRO A 359 -2.88 7.72 21.42
N LEU A 360 -3.22 6.64 22.12
CA LEU A 360 -4.60 6.18 22.26
C LEU A 360 -5.46 7.25 22.91
N ARG A 361 -6.60 7.59 22.27
CA ARG A 361 -7.53 8.60 22.75
C ARG A 361 -8.97 8.30 22.36
N ALA A 362 -9.92 8.96 23.00
CA ALA A 362 -11.34 8.92 22.65
C ALA A 362 -11.62 9.71 21.36
N GLY A 363 -12.75 9.40 20.71
CA GLY A 363 -13.28 10.14 19.57
C GLY A 363 -13.54 11.62 19.88
N THR A 364 -13.39 12.46 18.86
CA THR A 364 -13.54 13.93 18.97
C THR A 364 -14.86 14.42 18.37
N ASP A 365 -15.69 13.51 17.92
CA ASP A 365 -16.86 13.71 17.07
C ASP A 365 -18.19 13.75 17.83
N ALA A 366 -18.18 14.10 19.12
CA ALA A 366 -19.38 14.16 19.98
C ALA A 366 -20.51 15.09 19.47
N ALA A 367 -20.21 16.00 18.55
CA ALA A 367 -21.24 16.83 17.92
C ALA A 367 -21.99 16.08 16.80
N ASP A 368 -21.39 15.03 16.22
CA ASP A 368 -21.94 14.23 15.12
C ASP A 368 -22.46 12.88 15.62
N VAL A 369 -21.85 12.33 16.68
CA VAL A 369 -22.10 11.00 17.22
C VAL A 369 -22.45 11.12 18.72
N ALA A 370 -23.67 10.69 19.10
CA ALA A 370 -24.13 10.82 20.50
C ALA A 370 -23.23 10.07 21.51
N GLN A 371 -22.61 8.99 21.09
CA GLN A 371 -21.67 8.18 21.87
C GLN A 371 -20.42 7.88 21.04
N PRO A 372 -19.44 8.80 20.99
CA PRO A 372 -18.15 8.57 20.32
C PRO A 372 -17.42 7.35 20.87
N LEU A 373 -16.42 6.87 20.14
CA LEU A 373 -15.51 5.86 20.65
C LEU A 373 -14.84 6.35 21.94
N THR A 374 -14.88 5.56 22.98
CA THR A 374 -14.11 5.80 24.20
C THR A 374 -12.65 5.41 24.00
N GLN A 375 -11.74 5.90 24.84
CA GLN A 375 -10.34 5.49 24.80
C GLN A 375 -10.19 3.98 25.03
N ALA A 376 -11.00 3.37 25.91
CA ALA A 376 -10.98 1.94 26.17
C ALA A 376 -11.39 1.10 24.94
N GLU A 377 -12.39 1.57 24.19
CA GLU A 377 -12.80 0.93 22.93
C GLU A 377 -11.73 1.10 21.83
N ALA A 378 -11.10 2.27 21.74
CA ALA A 378 -9.98 2.51 20.82
C ALA A 378 -8.79 1.59 21.15
N THR A 379 -8.49 1.42 22.43
CA THR A 379 -7.46 0.46 22.91
C THR A 379 -7.82 -0.96 22.50
N ALA A 380 -9.05 -1.41 22.76
CA ALA A 380 -9.49 -2.76 22.40
C ALA A 380 -9.39 -3.01 20.87
N LEU A 381 -9.82 -2.06 20.04
CA LEU A 381 -9.75 -2.18 18.58
C LEU A 381 -8.31 -2.39 18.09
N LEU A 382 -7.36 -1.58 18.57
CA LEU A 382 -5.97 -1.68 18.13
C LEU A 382 -5.25 -2.90 18.70
N GLU A 383 -5.48 -3.26 19.97
CA GLU A 383 -4.89 -4.44 20.58
C GLU A 383 -5.41 -5.74 19.94
N GLU A 384 -6.72 -5.86 19.71
CA GLU A 384 -7.29 -7.07 19.10
C GLU A 384 -6.90 -7.21 17.63
N ALA A 385 -6.83 -6.12 16.86
CA ALA A 385 -6.33 -6.17 15.49
C ALA A 385 -4.83 -6.54 15.47
N PHE A 386 -4.03 -6.01 16.39
CA PHE A 386 -2.63 -6.38 16.55
C PHE A 386 -2.46 -7.86 16.93
N ALA A 387 -3.29 -8.37 17.84
CA ALA A 387 -3.30 -9.79 18.22
C ALA A 387 -3.67 -10.71 17.04
N VAL A 388 -4.60 -10.31 16.17
CA VAL A 388 -4.88 -11.04 14.92
C VAL A 388 -3.67 -11.03 14.00
N MET A 389 -3.02 -9.88 13.83
CA MET A 389 -1.83 -9.70 12.99
C MET A 389 -0.67 -10.59 13.45
N THR A 390 -0.43 -10.70 14.77
CA THR A 390 0.70 -11.51 15.32
C THR A 390 0.59 -12.99 14.96
N ARG A 391 -0.60 -13.47 14.63
CA ARG A 391 -0.87 -14.86 14.25
C ARG A 391 -0.97 -15.04 12.73
N ALA A 392 -1.18 -13.96 11.99
CA ALA A 392 -1.47 -14.01 10.56
C ALA A 392 -0.22 -14.42 9.75
N ARG A 393 -0.40 -15.40 8.86
CA ARG A 393 0.58 -15.79 7.86
C ARG A 393 0.71 -14.68 6.82
N ALA A 394 1.92 -14.23 6.56
CA ALA A 394 2.20 -13.24 5.54
C ALA A 394 2.01 -13.79 4.12
N GLN A 395 1.63 -12.93 3.19
CA GLN A 395 1.57 -13.23 1.76
C GLN A 395 2.83 -12.76 1.02
N ILE A 396 3.33 -11.58 1.35
CA ILE A 396 4.39 -10.93 0.56
C ILE A 396 5.78 -11.00 1.21
N ARG A 397 5.99 -11.89 2.15
CA ARG A 397 7.26 -11.98 2.91
C ARG A 397 7.92 -13.34 2.73
N GLN A 398 9.24 -13.34 2.88
CA GLN A 398 10.09 -14.52 2.94
C GLN A 398 10.84 -14.57 4.30
N PRO A 399 11.16 -15.75 4.82
CA PRO A 399 10.79 -17.07 4.30
C PRO A 399 9.29 -17.32 4.32
N LEU A 400 8.80 -18.32 3.58
CA LEU A 400 7.42 -18.79 3.69
C LEU A 400 7.09 -19.09 5.16
N ASP A 401 5.82 -18.92 5.55
CA ASP A 401 5.34 -19.02 6.92
C ASP A 401 5.85 -17.90 7.85
N SER A 402 6.34 -16.81 7.29
CA SER A 402 6.59 -15.58 8.03
C SER A 402 5.29 -14.97 8.53
N ARG A 403 5.40 -14.25 9.65
CA ARG A 403 4.29 -13.50 10.24
C ARG A 403 4.08 -12.18 9.49
N ALA A 404 2.81 -11.81 9.26
CA ALA A 404 2.44 -10.52 8.66
C ALA A 404 3.02 -9.35 9.47
N GLN A 405 3.40 -8.28 8.75
CA GLN A 405 3.98 -7.07 9.32
C GLN A 405 3.25 -5.85 8.76
N VAL A 406 2.40 -5.21 9.57
CA VAL A 406 1.51 -4.14 9.14
C VAL A 406 1.52 -2.93 10.07
N THR A 407 0.98 -1.82 9.59
CA THR A 407 0.54 -0.68 10.41
C THR A 407 -0.98 -0.69 10.50
N ILE A 408 -1.51 -0.41 11.69
CA ILE A 408 -2.93 -0.35 12.01
C ILE A 408 -3.25 1.06 12.49
N SER A 409 -4.26 1.69 11.88
CA SER A 409 -4.72 3.05 12.19
C SER A 409 -6.20 3.03 12.55
N LEU A 410 -6.58 3.82 13.55
CA LEU A 410 -7.97 4.00 13.97
C LEU A 410 -8.34 5.49 13.92
N VAL A 411 -9.51 5.79 13.34
CA VAL A 411 -10.05 7.15 13.25
C VAL A 411 -11.49 7.21 13.75
N ASP A 412 -11.94 8.40 14.15
CA ASP A 412 -13.35 8.70 14.37
C ASP A 412 -14.08 9.07 13.06
N THR A 413 -15.37 9.44 13.13
CA THR A 413 -16.18 9.78 11.96
C THR A 413 -15.78 11.09 11.28
N ARG A 414 -14.93 11.91 11.92
CA ARG A 414 -14.33 13.13 11.36
C ARG A 414 -12.95 12.87 10.75
N GLY A 415 -12.46 11.63 10.81
CA GLY A 415 -11.13 11.26 10.34
C GLY A 415 -9.99 11.65 11.29
N ALA A 416 -10.30 12.06 12.54
CA ALA A 416 -9.29 12.31 13.57
C ALA A 416 -8.65 11.01 14.03
N VAL A 417 -7.31 10.98 14.10
CA VAL A 417 -6.57 9.78 14.49
C VAL A 417 -6.75 9.50 15.98
N LEU A 418 -7.27 8.33 16.33
CA LEU A 418 -7.49 7.88 17.72
C LEU A 418 -6.36 7.01 18.25
N GLY A 419 -5.50 6.54 17.38
CA GLY A 419 -4.31 5.77 17.70
C GLY A 419 -3.74 5.09 16.47
N MET A 420 -2.43 4.80 16.51
CA MET A 420 -1.73 4.01 15.51
C MET A 420 -0.74 3.07 16.20
N VAL A 421 -0.68 1.84 15.72
CA VAL A 421 0.29 0.82 16.14
C VAL A 421 0.84 0.11 14.91
N ARG A 422 2.07 -0.37 14.99
CA ARG A 422 2.69 -1.14 13.91
C ARG A 422 3.55 -2.27 14.42
N SER A 423 3.76 -3.27 13.61
CA SER A 423 4.74 -4.31 13.88
C SER A 423 6.17 -3.83 13.61
N PRO A 424 7.19 -4.50 14.16
CA PRO A 424 8.58 -4.03 14.13
C PRO A 424 9.14 -3.77 12.74
N ASP A 425 8.76 -4.59 11.76
CA ASP A 425 9.31 -4.56 10.40
C ASP A 425 8.26 -4.24 9.32
N ALA A 426 7.14 -3.64 9.71
CA ALA A 426 6.14 -3.20 8.75
C ALA A 426 6.75 -2.27 7.70
N PRO A 427 6.46 -2.44 6.39
CA PRO A 427 6.86 -1.50 5.36
C PRO A 427 6.35 -0.08 5.69
N VAL A 428 7.16 0.93 5.39
CA VAL A 428 6.85 2.31 5.82
C VAL A 428 5.63 2.87 5.09
N PHE A 429 5.40 2.47 3.81
CA PHE A 429 4.25 2.93 3.04
C PHE A 429 2.92 2.66 3.76
N GLY A 430 2.84 1.52 4.47
CA GLY A 430 1.64 1.08 5.17
C GLY A 430 1.14 2.07 6.23
N ALA A 431 1.97 2.97 6.69
CA ALA A 431 1.59 3.93 7.72
C ALA A 431 0.59 4.98 7.20
N ASP A 432 0.91 5.68 6.11
CA ASP A 432 0.00 6.64 5.49
C ASP A 432 -1.21 5.93 4.87
N VAL A 433 -0.97 4.77 4.25
CA VAL A 433 -2.03 3.96 3.62
C VAL A 433 -3.03 3.42 4.63
N SER A 434 -2.61 2.90 5.78
CA SER A 434 -3.55 2.42 6.80
C SER A 434 -4.45 3.54 7.31
N LEU A 435 -3.92 4.77 7.42
CA LEU A 435 -4.70 5.94 7.81
C LEU A 435 -5.68 6.37 6.70
N GLN A 436 -5.25 6.37 5.42
CA GLN A 436 -6.15 6.59 4.28
C GLN A 436 -7.28 5.56 4.27
N LYS A 437 -6.97 4.27 4.44
CA LYS A 437 -7.96 3.17 4.49
C LYS A 437 -8.96 3.37 5.63
N ALA A 438 -8.51 3.68 6.84
CA ALA A 438 -9.40 3.93 7.97
C ALA A 438 -10.37 5.10 7.70
N ARG A 439 -9.87 6.19 7.15
CA ARG A 439 -10.66 7.36 6.74
C ARG A 439 -11.63 7.05 5.62
N THR A 440 -11.21 6.28 4.62
CA THR A 440 -12.05 5.88 3.48
C THR A 440 -13.25 5.07 3.94
N ALA A 441 -13.05 4.07 4.81
CA ALA A 441 -14.13 3.25 5.35
C ALA A 441 -15.11 4.10 6.17
N ALA A 442 -14.62 4.97 7.05
CA ALA A 442 -15.47 5.88 7.83
C ALA A 442 -16.22 6.88 6.94
N PHE A 443 -15.57 7.44 5.92
CA PHE A 443 -16.14 8.43 5.03
C PHE A 443 -17.30 7.87 4.19
N PHE A 444 -17.06 6.81 3.42
CA PHE A 444 -18.09 6.24 2.54
C PHE A 444 -19.22 5.57 3.29
N SER A 445 -19.02 5.17 4.55
CA SER A 445 -20.06 4.64 5.44
C SER A 445 -20.81 5.74 6.20
N GLY A 446 -20.32 6.97 6.15
CA GLY A 446 -20.89 8.11 6.87
C GLY A 446 -22.04 8.81 6.15
N SER A 447 -22.84 9.55 6.89
CA SER A 447 -23.96 10.33 6.35
C SER A 447 -23.53 11.58 5.55
N HIS A 448 -22.28 11.98 5.64
CA HIS A 448 -21.74 13.23 5.08
C HIS A 448 -21.11 13.06 3.69
N ALA A 449 -20.79 11.84 3.24
CA ALA A 449 -19.97 11.62 2.05
C ALA A 449 -20.52 12.31 0.79
N ALA A 450 -21.81 12.16 0.50
CA ALA A 450 -22.41 12.80 -0.67
C ALA A 450 -22.40 14.34 -0.56
N ALA A 451 -22.67 14.89 0.63
CA ALA A 451 -22.68 16.34 0.86
C ALA A 451 -21.27 16.92 0.72
N ASP A 452 -20.28 16.29 1.33
CA ASP A 452 -18.88 16.74 1.30
C ASP A 452 -18.34 16.71 -0.14
N LEU A 453 -18.56 15.61 -0.90
CA LEU A 453 -18.16 15.53 -2.31
C LEU A 453 -18.87 16.55 -3.20
N THR A 454 -20.16 16.84 -2.94
CA THR A 454 -20.90 17.84 -3.70
C THR A 454 -20.45 19.27 -3.38
N ALA A 455 -19.90 19.49 -2.20
CA ALA A 455 -19.37 20.79 -1.77
C ALA A 455 -17.90 21.02 -2.18
N ASP A 456 -17.23 20.03 -2.76
CA ASP A 456 -15.88 20.22 -3.31
C ASP A 456 -15.91 21.28 -4.43
N PRO A 457 -14.91 22.17 -4.53
CA PRO A 457 -14.89 23.18 -5.60
C PRO A 457 -14.71 22.61 -7.02
N SER A 458 -14.27 21.37 -7.15
CA SER A 458 -14.09 20.67 -8.43
C SER A 458 -15.41 20.09 -8.93
N ALA A 459 -15.91 20.55 -10.08
CA ALA A 459 -17.08 19.98 -10.74
C ALA A 459 -16.89 18.48 -11.09
N ASP A 460 -15.66 18.05 -11.34
CA ASP A 460 -15.34 16.65 -11.58
C ASP A 460 -15.57 15.80 -10.34
N VAL A 461 -15.06 16.24 -9.17
CA VAL A 461 -15.32 15.56 -7.88
C VAL A 461 -16.81 15.51 -7.58
N GLN A 462 -17.53 16.63 -7.74
CA GLN A 462 -18.99 16.70 -7.53
C GLN A 462 -19.73 15.66 -8.39
N GLY A 463 -19.30 15.48 -9.64
CA GLY A 463 -19.92 14.57 -10.62
C GLY A 463 -19.91 13.09 -10.20
N PHE A 464 -18.98 12.67 -9.35
CA PHE A 464 -18.91 11.27 -8.89
C PHE A 464 -20.11 10.87 -8.03
N VAL A 465 -20.73 11.79 -7.28
CA VAL A 465 -21.94 11.49 -6.49
C VAL A 465 -23.09 11.05 -7.40
N ALA A 466 -23.33 11.77 -8.49
CA ALA A 466 -24.37 11.42 -9.46
C ALA A 466 -24.08 10.08 -10.15
N LYS A 467 -22.80 9.83 -10.51
CA LYS A 467 -22.38 8.54 -11.11
C LYS A 467 -22.63 7.36 -10.16
N VAL A 468 -22.29 7.48 -8.86
CA VAL A 468 -22.54 6.42 -7.87
C VAL A 468 -24.04 6.15 -7.71
N ARG A 469 -24.85 7.20 -7.55
CA ARG A 469 -26.30 7.07 -7.40
C ARG A 469 -26.97 6.41 -8.61
N ALA A 470 -26.58 6.82 -9.80
CA ALA A 470 -27.10 6.22 -11.04
C ALA A 470 -26.66 4.75 -11.18
N PHE A 471 -25.42 4.43 -10.86
CA PHE A 471 -24.85 3.08 -10.97
C PHE A 471 -25.48 2.11 -9.97
N LEU A 472 -25.69 2.55 -8.72
CA LEU A 472 -26.32 1.72 -7.68
C LEU A 472 -27.86 1.70 -7.79
N GLY A 473 -28.47 2.57 -8.60
CA GLY A 473 -29.92 2.73 -8.66
C GLY A 473 -30.52 3.27 -7.35
N ASP A 474 -29.71 3.95 -6.52
CA ASP A 474 -30.08 4.46 -5.21
C ASP A 474 -29.82 5.98 -5.12
N PRO A 475 -30.88 6.82 -5.11
CA PRO A 475 -30.72 8.27 -4.99
C PRO A 475 -30.18 8.72 -3.63
N THR A 476 -30.19 7.82 -2.63
CA THR A 476 -29.69 8.09 -1.26
C THR A 476 -28.31 7.51 -1.03
N ALA A 477 -27.65 6.93 -2.05
CA ALA A 477 -26.31 6.40 -1.91
C ALA A 477 -25.33 7.47 -1.37
N LEU A 478 -24.37 7.04 -0.56
CA LEU A 478 -23.38 7.87 0.13
C LEU A 478 -23.98 8.80 1.23
N THR A 479 -25.06 8.37 1.85
CA THR A 479 -25.66 9.09 3.00
C THR A 479 -25.72 8.23 4.28
N GLY A 480 -24.87 7.20 4.38
CA GLY A 480 -24.81 6.33 5.55
C GLY A 480 -25.80 5.17 5.55
N THR A 481 -26.48 4.89 4.42
CA THR A 481 -27.41 3.76 4.27
C THR A 481 -26.69 2.43 4.22
N PHE A 482 -25.47 2.40 3.71
CA PHE A 482 -24.63 1.22 3.60
C PHE A 482 -23.25 1.45 4.23
N ALA A 483 -22.69 0.38 4.77
CA ALA A 483 -21.34 0.31 5.28
C ALA A 483 -20.38 -0.16 4.17
N PHE A 484 -19.37 0.63 3.86
CA PHE A 484 -18.36 0.33 2.84
C PHE A 484 -17.01 0.03 3.50
N ALA A 485 -16.44 -1.14 3.20
CA ALA A 485 -15.03 -1.41 3.39
C ALA A 485 -14.24 -0.89 2.17
N ASP A 486 -12.91 -0.73 2.27
CA ASP A 486 -12.10 -0.31 1.11
C ASP A 486 -12.21 -1.31 -0.06
N ARG A 487 -12.39 -2.59 0.20
CA ARG A 487 -12.68 -3.58 -0.86
C ARG A 487 -13.92 -3.21 -1.65
N SER A 488 -14.96 -2.70 -1.01
CA SER A 488 -16.17 -2.22 -1.70
C SER A 488 -15.90 -0.96 -2.51
N GLY A 489 -15.22 0.02 -1.91
CA GLY A 489 -14.80 1.26 -2.57
C GLY A 489 -13.87 0.99 -3.74
N GLY A 490 -12.91 0.07 -3.56
CA GLY A 490 -12.02 -0.38 -4.61
C GLY A 490 -12.76 -1.07 -5.77
N ASN A 491 -13.77 -1.89 -5.47
CA ASN A 491 -14.60 -2.52 -6.48
C ASN A 491 -15.31 -1.49 -7.36
N LEU A 492 -15.82 -0.40 -6.76
CA LEU A 492 -16.43 0.73 -7.47
C LEU A 492 -15.42 1.64 -8.19
N SER A 493 -14.13 1.51 -7.92
CA SER A 493 -13.05 2.36 -8.46
C SER A 493 -12.25 1.68 -9.59
N ARG A 494 -12.68 0.51 -10.07
CA ARG A 494 -11.99 -0.24 -11.12
C ARG A 494 -12.38 0.25 -12.51
N PRO A 495 -11.45 0.22 -13.49
CA PRO A 495 -11.74 0.66 -14.86
C PRO A 495 -12.71 -0.27 -15.60
N TYR A 496 -12.96 -1.47 -15.09
CA TYR A 496 -14.00 -2.39 -15.52
C TYR A 496 -14.81 -2.85 -14.32
N PHE A 497 -16.13 -2.99 -14.46
CA PHE A 497 -16.96 -3.52 -13.39
C PHE A 497 -17.87 -4.65 -13.90
N PRO A 498 -17.84 -5.84 -13.30
CA PRO A 498 -16.91 -6.26 -12.25
C PRO A 498 -15.47 -6.32 -12.75
N ASP A 499 -14.54 -6.24 -11.81
CA ASP A 499 -13.11 -6.18 -12.08
C ASP A 499 -12.66 -7.36 -12.95
N GLY A 500 -11.78 -7.09 -13.92
CA GLY A 500 -11.30 -8.05 -14.89
C GLY A 500 -12.21 -8.34 -16.08
N GLN A 501 -13.43 -7.83 -16.13
CA GLN A 501 -14.36 -8.05 -17.25
C GLN A 501 -14.26 -6.95 -18.29
N VAL A 502 -13.29 -7.07 -19.19
CA VAL A 502 -13.05 -6.14 -20.29
C VAL A 502 -14.31 -5.98 -21.16
N GLY A 503 -14.62 -4.73 -21.55
CA GLY A 503 -15.81 -4.39 -22.32
C GLY A 503 -17.01 -3.96 -21.46
N ASN A 504 -16.99 -4.23 -20.15
CA ASN A 504 -17.96 -3.66 -19.24
C ASN A 504 -17.63 -2.20 -18.89
N PRO A 505 -18.62 -1.40 -18.44
CA PRO A 505 -18.38 -0.02 -18.03
C PRO A 505 -17.44 0.05 -16.81
N PRO A 506 -16.77 1.20 -16.60
CA PRO A 506 -16.02 1.43 -15.39
C PRO A 506 -16.94 1.45 -14.17
N GLY A 507 -16.38 1.14 -13.01
CA GLY A 507 -17.02 1.46 -11.74
C GLY A 507 -17.26 2.97 -11.62
N PRO A 508 -18.27 3.40 -10.87
CA PRO A 508 -18.72 4.80 -10.85
C PRO A 508 -17.71 5.77 -10.23
N LEU A 509 -16.70 5.26 -9.51
CA LEU A 509 -15.61 6.04 -8.92
C LEU A 509 -14.33 6.03 -9.77
N SER A 510 -14.33 5.33 -10.92
CA SER A 510 -13.20 5.20 -11.83
C SER A 510 -13.31 6.13 -13.05
N ARG A 511 -12.18 6.34 -13.71
CA ARG A 511 -12.14 6.80 -15.09
C ARG A 511 -12.44 5.62 -16.03
N PRO A 512 -13.00 5.89 -17.24
CA PRO A 512 -13.05 4.89 -18.29
C PRO A 512 -11.65 4.44 -18.70
N ILE A 513 -11.50 3.19 -19.16
CA ILE A 513 -10.18 2.63 -19.52
C ILE A 513 -9.45 3.45 -20.60
N ALA A 514 -10.18 4.12 -21.50
CA ALA A 514 -9.60 4.98 -22.52
C ALA A 514 -8.90 6.24 -21.95
N GLN A 515 -9.24 6.62 -20.72
CA GLN A 515 -8.65 7.76 -20.00
C GLN A 515 -7.80 7.31 -18.79
N TRP A 516 -7.85 6.01 -18.46
CA TRP A 516 -7.21 5.48 -17.27
C TRP A 516 -5.75 5.12 -17.52
N ASN A 517 -4.89 5.50 -16.60
CA ASN A 517 -3.56 4.93 -16.37
C ASN A 517 -3.20 5.09 -14.88
N PRO A 518 -2.05 4.61 -14.37
CA PRO A 518 -1.67 4.75 -12.97
C PRO A 518 -1.62 6.19 -12.43
N PHE A 519 -1.66 7.20 -13.27
CA PHE A 519 -1.63 8.62 -12.90
C PHE A 519 -3.01 9.27 -12.82
N THR A 520 -4.09 8.56 -13.21
CA THR A 520 -5.48 9.01 -13.09
C THR A 520 -6.42 7.83 -12.88
N THR A 521 -6.78 7.59 -11.64
CA THR A 521 -7.63 6.45 -11.24
C THR A 521 -9.13 6.79 -11.24
N GLY A 522 -9.48 8.04 -11.02
CA GLY A 522 -10.86 8.50 -10.89
C GLY A 522 -11.05 9.46 -9.72
N LEU A 523 -12.02 9.20 -8.83
CA LEU A 523 -12.26 10.06 -7.67
C LEU A 523 -11.00 10.22 -6.82
N GLN A 524 -10.21 9.16 -6.62
CA GLN A 524 -9.00 9.20 -5.81
C GLN A 524 -8.00 10.25 -6.33
N SER A 525 -7.67 10.23 -7.62
CA SER A 525 -6.75 11.20 -8.22
C SER A 525 -7.33 12.60 -8.25
N ALA A 526 -8.62 12.74 -8.61
CA ALA A 526 -9.31 14.03 -8.69
C ALA A 526 -9.31 14.78 -7.35
N LEU A 527 -9.47 14.09 -6.22
CA LEU A 527 -9.50 14.67 -4.88
C LEU A 527 -8.18 15.34 -4.48
N VAL A 528 -7.03 14.87 -4.98
CA VAL A 528 -5.71 15.29 -4.49
C VAL A 528 -4.95 16.17 -5.48
N LEU A 529 -5.42 16.29 -6.71
CA LEU A 529 -4.75 16.95 -7.82
C LEU A 529 -4.33 18.40 -7.50
N THR A 530 -5.22 19.20 -6.95
CA THR A 530 -4.97 20.64 -6.67
C THR A 530 -3.81 20.83 -5.69
N ASN A 531 -3.81 20.06 -4.61
CA ASN A 531 -2.77 20.16 -3.59
C ASN A 531 -1.44 19.57 -4.05
N LEU A 532 -1.45 18.52 -4.88
CA LEU A 532 -0.24 18.01 -5.52
C LEU A 532 0.35 19.04 -6.50
N GLY A 533 -0.47 19.66 -7.33
CA GLY A 533 -0.04 20.72 -8.25
C GLY A 533 0.55 21.93 -7.53
N GLN A 534 -0.06 22.38 -6.44
CA GLN A 534 0.50 23.46 -5.59
C GLN A 534 1.87 23.09 -5.02
N HIS A 535 2.04 21.84 -4.59
CA HIS A 535 3.33 21.37 -4.11
C HIS A 535 4.41 21.40 -5.20
N LEU A 536 4.11 20.93 -6.40
CA LEU A 536 5.06 20.97 -7.52
C LEU A 536 5.47 22.41 -7.89
N GLN A 537 4.54 23.36 -7.82
CA GLN A 537 4.86 24.79 -7.98
C GLN A 537 5.79 25.29 -6.87
N TYR A 538 5.63 24.80 -5.65
CA TYR A 538 6.54 25.12 -4.55
C TYR A 538 7.94 24.52 -4.78
N VAL A 539 8.06 23.27 -5.18
CA VAL A 539 9.34 22.59 -5.44
C VAL A 539 10.12 23.29 -6.55
N THR A 540 9.44 23.72 -7.62
CA THR A 540 10.05 24.46 -8.75
C THR A 540 10.36 25.91 -8.43
N GLY A 541 9.91 26.44 -7.31
CA GLY A 541 10.06 27.86 -6.95
C GLY A 541 9.02 28.79 -7.62
N ALA A 542 8.07 28.25 -8.37
CA ALA A 542 6.98 29.03 -8.97
C ALA A 542 5.98 29.54 -7.92
N SER A 543 5.87 28.86 -6.77
CA SER A 543 5.13 29.33 -5.59
C SER A 543 6.08 29.52 -4.40
N ALA A 544 5.86 30.58 -3.62
CA ALA A 544 6.55 30.79 -2.35
C ALA A 544 5.98 29.89 -1.23
N THR A 545 4.71 29.48 -1.36
CA THR A 545 3.95 28.73 -0.34
C THR A 545 3.75 27.29 -0.78
N ASP A 546 4.08 26.36 0.10
CA ASP A 546 3.85 24.94 -0.08
C ASP A 546 2.36 24.58 0.14
N THR A 547 1.94 23.43 -0.37
CA THR A 547 0.60 22.86 -0.08
C THR A 547 0.39 22.72 1.42
N PRO A 548 -0.84 22.90 1.94
CA PRO A 548 -1.15 22.58 3.34
C PRO A 548 -1.00 21.08 3.61
N GLN A 549 -0.97 20.67 4.89
CA GLN A 549 -1.10 19.25 5.28
C GLN A 549 -2.57 18.82 5.21
N ARG A 550 -3.10 18.87 4.01
CA ARG A 550 -4.48 18.57 3.64
C ARG A 550 -4.51 18.23 2.16
N CYS A 551 -4.85 16.99 1.80
CA CYS A 551 -4.82 16.53 0.41
C CYS A 551 -6.11 16.83 -0.37
N THR A 552 -7.25 16.93 0.31
CA THR A 552 -8.54 17.17 -0.35
C THR A 552 -9.09 18.57 -0.06
N LEU A 553 -9.95 19.06 -0.94
CA LEU A 553 -10.63 20.35 -0.79
C LEU A 553 -12.03 20.19 -0.19
N LEU A 554 -12.37 19.03 0.32
CA LEU A 554 -13.64 18.77 1.00
C LEU A 554 -13.85 19.73 2.17
N PRO A 555 -15.10 20.00 2.59
CA PRO A 555 -15.40 20.82 3.76
C PRO A 555 -14.72 20.31 5.03
N ASP A 556 -14.38 21.23 5.92
CA ASP A 556 -13.85 20.88 7.23
C ASP A 556 -14.93 20.25 8.12
N ALA A 557 -14.63 19.08 8.67
CA ALA A 557 -15.45 18.42 9.70
C ALA A 557 -15.16 18.99 11.09
N ALA A 558 -13.95 19.56 11.28
CA ALA A 558 -13.52 20.30 12.46
C ALA A 558 -12.50 21.37 11.99
N PRO A 559 -12.18 22.39 12.79
CA PRO A 559 -11.23 23.41 12.41
C PRO A 559 -9.92 22.83 11.85
N SER A 560 -9.60 23.17 10.60
CA SER A 560 -8.41 22.72 9.86
C SER A 560 -8.32 21.19 9.60
N GLN A 561 -9.43 20.47 9.68
CA GLN A 561 -9.48 19.03 9.43
C GLN A 561 -10.71 18.66 8.63
N ASN A 562 -10.53 17.88 7.55
CA ASN A 562 -11.61 17.22 6.85
C ASN A 562 -11.55 15.69 7.01
N ARG A 563 -12.63 15.00 6.60
CA ARG A 563 -12.76 13.55 6.78
C ARG A 563 -11.75 12.74 5.96
N LEU A 564 -11.28 13.27 4.84
CA LEU A 564 -10.29 12.65 3.95
C LEU A 564 -9.00 13.49 3.90
N GLN A 565 -8.45 13.84 5.05
CA GLN A 565 -7.32 14.75 5.21
C GLN A 565 -6.09 14.35 4.36
N ASN A 566 -5.77 13.05 4.27
CA ASN A 566 -4.67 12.53 3.45
C ASN A 566 -5.12 11.82 2.15
N GLY A 567 -6.39 12.02 1.72
CA GLY A 567 -6.96 11.37 0.55
C GLY A 567 -7.65 10.04 0.86
N THR A 568 -7.94 9.25 -0.19
CA THR A 568 -8.62 7.95 -0.12
C THR A 568 -7.69 6.81 -0.54
N GLN A 569 -8.03 5.58 -0.11
CA GLN A 569 -7.52 4.36 -0.73
C GLN A 569 -8.63 3.55 -1.40
N ILE A 570 -8.22 2.74 -2.38
CA ILE A 570 -9.12 2.00 -3.26
C ILE A 570 -8.71 0.53 -3.40
N PHE A 571 -7.93 0.01 -2.45
CA PHE A 571 -7.61 -1.41 -2.32
C PHE A 571 -7.81 -1.88 -0.87
N PRO A 572 -8.08 -3.19 -0.66
CA PRO A 572 -8.58 -3.73 0.61
C PRO A 572 -7.71 -3.47 1.84
N GLY A 573 -8.31 -3.52 3.04
CA GLY A 573 -7.64 -3.49 4.33
C GLY A 573 -8.30 -2.58 5.36
N SER A 574 -9.60 -2.29 5.25
CA SER A 574 -10.30 -1.50 6.28
C SER A 574 -11.74 -1.93 6.46
N VAL A 575 -12.27 -1.63 7.63
CA VAL A 575 -13.71 -1.72 7.90
C VAL A 575 -14.17 -0.52 8.73
N PRO A 576 -15.43 -0.07 8.55
CA PRO A 576 -16.05 0.90 9.45
C PRO A 576 -16.42 0.23 10.78
N VAL A 577 -16.33 0.99 11.87
CA VAL A 577 -16.64 0.54 13.23
C VAL A 577 -18.01 1.07 13.62
N TYR A 578 -18.86 0.19 14.14
CA TYR A 578 -20.24 0.52 14.49
C TYR A 578 -20.55 0.27 15.97
N ARG A 579 -21.48 1.07 16.49
CA ARG A 579 -22.19 0.86 17.76
C ARG A 579 -23.66 0.57 17.43
N GLY A 580 -24.04 -0.70 17.39
CA GLY A 580 -25.33 -1.10 16.82
C GLY A 580 -25.40 -0.68 15.34
N ASN A 581 -26.32 0.21 14.99
CA ASN A 581 -26.48 0.74 13.63
C ASN A 581 -25.81 2.13 13.42
N VAL A 582 -25.08 2.64 14.41
CA VAL A 582 -24.45 3.96 14.35
C VAL A 582 -22.98 3.82 14.03
N LEU A 583 -22.52 4.45 12.95
CA LEU A 583 -21.10 4.57 12.63
C LEU A 583 -20.38 5.38 13.72
N VAL A 584 -19.26 4.87 14.23
CA VAL A 584 -18.47 5.54 15.28
C VAL A 584 -16.99 5.70 14.90
N GLY A 585 -16.56 5.19 13.75
CA GLY A 585 -15.18 5.34 13.27
C GLY A 585 -14.82 4.37 12.17
N GLY A 586 -13.52 4.24 11.90
CA GLY A 586 -12.97 3.29 10.93
C GLY A 586 -11.59 2.80 11.34
N ILE A 587 -11.29 1.54 11.05
CA ILE A 587 -9.99 0.93 11.26
C ILE A 587 -9.39 0.53 9.92
N GLY A 588 -8.11 0.84 9.70
CA GLY A 588 -7.37 0.54 8.49
C GLY A 588 -6.06 -0.18 8.79
N VAL A 589 -5.71 -1.12 7.94
CA VAL A 589 -4.53 -1.99 8.04
C VAL A 589 -3.78 -1.98 6.72
N SER A 590 -2.45 -1.88 6.77
CA SER A 590 -1.64 -1.96 5.55
C SER A 590 -0.21 -2.39 5.84
N GLY A 591 0.34 -3.24 4.96
CA GLY A 591 1.74 -3.69 5.02
C GLY A 591 1.99 -5.11 4.56
N ASP A 592 0.96 -5.90 4.32
CA ASP A 592 1.06 -7.26 3.79
C ASP A 592 0.07 -7.49 2.63
N GLY A 593 -0.38 -8.72 2.40
CA GLY A 593 -1.37 -9.03 1.38
C GLY A 593 -2.74 -8.40 1.69
N ILE A 594 -3.48 -8.08 0.64
CA ILE A 594 -4.78 -7.38 0.76
C ILE A 594 -5.84 -8.17 1.52
N ASP A 595 -5.81 -9.51 1.46
CA ASP A 595 -6.72 -10.36 2.22
C ASP A 595 -6.31 -10.46 3.69
N GLN A 596 -5.00 -10.42 3.99
CA GLN A 596 -4.49 -10.33 5.36
C GLN A 596 -4.90 -8.99 5.99
N ASP A 597 -4.75 -7.89 5.27
CA ASP A 597 -5.13 -6.55 5.74
C ASP A 597 -6.64 -6.48 6.04
N ASP A 598 -7.50 -7.01 5.16
CA ASP A 598 -8.95 -7.13 5.40
C ASP A 598 -9.25 -7.99 6.62
N MET A 599 -8.65 -9.17 6.72
CA MET A 599 -8.87 -10.08 7.84
C MET A 599 -8.48 -9.44 9.17
N ILE A 600 -7.32 -8.79 9.23
CA ILE A 600 -6.82 -8.15 10.46
C ILE A 600 -7.79 -7.04 10.90
N SER A 601 -8.25 -6.20 9.99
CA SER A 601 -9.21 -5.14 10.30
C SER A 601 -10.57 -5.70 10.74
N PHE A 602 -11.09 -6.72 10.03
CA PHE A 602 -12.41 -7.27 10.27
C PHE A 602 -12.49 -8.12 11.55
N LEU A 603 -11.55 -9.07 11.72
CA LEU A 603 -11.50 -9.90 12.93
C LEU A 603 -11.10 -9.08 14.16
N GLY A 604 -10.15 -8.13 14.01
CA GLY A 604 -9.80 -7.23 15.10
C GLY A 604 -11.00 -6.44 15.62
N THR A 605 -11.82 -5.91 14.71
CA THR A 605 -13.06 -5.21 15.07
C THR A 605 -14.08 -6.15 15.71
N ASN A 606 -14.23 -7.37 15.20
CA ASN A 606 -15.11 -8.38 15.80
C ASN A 606 -14.67 -8.74 17.23
N ASN A 607 -13.39 -9.04 17.42
CA ASN A 607 -12.84 -9.44 18.71
C ASN A 607 -12.93 -8.29 19.74
N ALA A 608 -12.63 -7.07 19.31
CA ALA A 608 -12.84 -5.89 20.15
C ALA A 608 -14.31 -5.77 20.59
N GLY A 609 -15.25 -6.01 19.66
CA GLY A 609 -16.68 -6.05 19.98
C GLY A 609 -17.04 -7.11 21.02
N VAL A 610 -16.50 -8.31 20.90
CA VAL A 610 -16.68 -9.38 21.91
C VAL A 610 -16.09 -8.95 23.27
N ARG A 611 -14.92 -8.32 23.26
CA ARG A 611 -14.21 -7.89 24.48
C ARG A 611 -14.95 -6.79 25.24
N VAL A 612 -15.49 -5.75 24.53
CA VAL A 612 -16.08 -4.58 25.20
C VAL A 612 -17.62 -4.57 25.19
N GLY A 613 -18.26 -5.35 24.31
CA GLY A 613 -19.72 -5.52 24.23
C GLY A 613 -20.50 -4.33 23.68
N SER A 614 -19.84 -3.25 23.26
CA SER A 614 -20.50 -1.98 22.91
C SER A 614 -20.29 -1.55 21.45
N ILE A 615 -19.32 -2.12 20.75
CA ILE A 615 -18.95 -1.81 19.35
C ILE A 615 -18.77 -3.08 18.56
N GLY A 616 -18.57 -2.99 17.27
CA GLY A 616 -18.24 -4.13 16.39
C GLY A 616 -18.25 -3.77 14.91
N ASN A 617 -18.23 -4.79 14.08
CA ASN A 617 -18.41 -4.64 12.64
C ASN A 617 -19.78 -4.08 12.29
N ALA A 618 -19.92 -3.52 11.10
CA ALA A 618 -21.22 -3.15 10.56
C ALA A 618 -22.19 -4.31 10.60
N PRO A 619 -23.49 -4.09 10.97
CA PRO A 619 -24.51 -5.12 10.85
C PRO A 619 -24.60 -5.68 9.43
N ALA A 620 -24.71 -7.00 9.29
CA ALA A 620 -24.73 -7.66 8.00
C ALA A 620 -25.83 -7.13 7.03
N ALA A 621 -26.91 -6.57 7.58
CA ALA A 621 -28.02 -6.04 6.79
C ALA A 621 -27.65 -4.76 6.00
N ILE A 622 -26.66 -4.01 6.44
CA ILE A 622 -26.26 -2.73 5.83
C ILE A 622 -24.88 -2.78 5.15
N ARG A 623 -24.20 -3.93 5.12
CA ARG A 623 -22.89 -4.06 4.45
C ARG A 623 -23.05 -3.90 2.94
N ALA A 624 -22.05 -3.34 2.29
CA ALA A 624 -22.03 -3.09 0.86
C ALA A 624 -22.22 -4.36 0.02
N ASP A 625 -21.90 -5.55 0.52
CA ASP A 625 -22.16 -6.82 -0.16
C ASP A 625 -23.67 -7.20 -0.24
N ARG A 626 -24.55 -6.37 0.32
CA ARG A 626 -26.00 -6.45 0.04
C ARG A 626 -26.41 -5.74 -1.23
N ILE A 627 -25.55 -4.87 -1.74
CA ILE A 627 -25.81 -4.16 -2.98
C ILE A 627 -25.57 -5.10 -4.16
N VAL A 628 -26.58 -5.21 -5.01
CA VAL A 628 -26.52 -5.97 -6.27
C VAL A 628 -26.85 -4.99 -7.40
N VAL A 629 -25.97 -4.92 -8.38
CA VAL A 629 -26.14 -4.09 -9.56
C VAL A 629 -26.23 -4.94 -10.81
N THR A 630 -26.89 -4.46 -11.86
CA THR A 630 -26.98 -5.16 -13.15
C THR A 630 -26.00 -4.53 -14.11
N VAL A 631 -25.03 -5.31 -14.59
CA VAL A 631 -24.01 -4.88 -15.56
C VAL A 631 -23.92 -5.92 -16.67
N GLY A 632 -24.02 -5.49 -17.94
CA GLY A 632 -23.99 -6.40 -19.09
C GLY A 632 -25.10 -7.49 -19.05
N GLY A 633 -26.22 -7.23 -18.36
CA GLY A 633 -27.30 -8.19 -18.18
C GLY A 633 -27.08 -9.19 -17.04
N ALA A 634 -25.95 -9.17 -16.34
CA ALA A 634 -25.65 -10.01 -15.18
C ALA A 634 -25.87 -9.27 -13.86
N SER A 635 -26.36 -9.96 -12.85
CA SER A 635 -26.45 -9.44 -11.48
C SER A 635 -25.13 -9.63 -10.76
N VAL A 636 -24.51 -8.52 -10.35
CA VAL A 636 -23.20 -8.49 -9.67
C VAL A 636 -23.36 -7.94 -8.27
N ARG A 637 -22.87 -8.68 -7.29
CA ARG A 637 -22.82 -8.26 -5.88
C ARG A 637 -21.50 -7.52 -5.60
N LEU A 638 -21.55 -6.41 -4.88
CA LEU A 638 -20.33 -5.77 -4.37
C LEU A 638 -19.62 -6.69 -3.38
N ARG A 639 -18.28 -6.57 -3.33
CA ARG A 639 -17.45 -7.23 -2.31
C ARG A 639 -17.41 -6.38 -1.04
N TYR A 640 -17.20 -7.00 0.14
CA TYR A 640 -17.05 -6.27 1.42
C TYR A 640 -15.69 -6.51 2.03
N VAL A 641 -15.39 -7.73 2.48
CA VAL A 641 -14.06 -8.14 2.96
C VAL A 641 -13.68 -9.48 2.34
N GLY A 642 -12.38 -9.72 2.18
CA GLY A 642 -11.81 -11.01 1.82
C GLY A 642 -10.93 -11.51 2.96
N CYS A 643 -10.88 -12.84 3.18
CA CYS A 643 -10.02 -13.43 4.20
C CYS A 643 -9.29 -14.63 3.60
N PRO A 644 -8.01 -14.84 3.91
CA PRO A 644 -7.29 -16.03 3.49
C PRO A 644 -7.96 -17.29 4.03
N PHE A 645 -7.89 -18.39 3.28
CA PHE A 645 -8.56 -19.64 3.63
C PHE A 645 -8.02 -20.24 4.94
N ALA A 646 -6.71 -20.34 5.10
CA ALA A 646 -6.02 -20.86 6.29
C ALA A 646 -5.01 -19.81 6.79
N PRO A 647 -5.47 -18.78 7.53
CA PRO A 647 -4.70 -17.55 7.71
C PRO A 647 -3.63 -17.60 8.81
N PHE A 648 -3.74 -18.52 9.78
CA PHE A 648 -2.95 -18.46 10.99
C PHE A 648 -1.75 -19.43 10.99
N LEU A 649 -0.66 -19.03 11.63
CA LEU A 649 0.55 -19.83 11.79
C LEU A 649 0.41 -20.85 12.94
N ASP A 650 -0.39 -20.53 13.94
CA ASP A 650 -0.56 -21.26 15.20
C ASP A 650 -1.79 -22.17 15.23
N SER A 651 -2.58 -22.22 14.19
CA SER A 651 -3.78 -23.06 14.13
C SER A 651 -4.13 -23.49 12.71
N SER A 652 -4.93 -24.57 12.61
CA SER A 652 -5.48 -25.07 11.35
C SER A 652 -6.87 -24.51 11.04
N GLN A 653 -7.28 -23.42 11.69
CA GLN A 653 -8.58 -22.80 11.47
C GLN A 653 -8.70 -22.31 10.02
N GLN A 654 -9.88 -22.53 9.44
CA GLN A 654 -10.19 -22.14 8.06
C GLN A 654 -11.44 -21.26 8.03
N ASN A 655 -11.57 -20.44 7.00
CA ASN A 655 -12.75 -19.57 6.79
C ASN A 655 -13.11 -18.72 8.02
N VAL A 656 -12.10 -18.16 8.69
CA VAL A 656 -12.22 -17.50 10.00
C VAL A 656 -13.15 -16.28 10.02
N CYS A 657 -13.46 -15.70 8.87
CA CYS A 657 -14.39 -14.59 8.73
C CYS A 657 -15.82 -15.01 8.42
N GLN A 658 -16.06 -16.32 8.20
CA GLN A 658 -17.37 -16.79 7.78
C GLN A 658 -18.38 -16.72 8.94
N GLY A 659 -19.55 -16.13 8.68
CA GLY A 659 -20.63 -16.03 9.67
C GLY A 659 -20.52 -14.86 10.65
N LEU A 660 -19.49 -14.02 10.52
CA LEU A 660 -19.29 -12.84 11.35
C LEU A 660 -19.93 -11.57 10.77
#